data_3fadd21b2a39ac0235e8ff8f9f560fde
#
_entry.id   3fadd21b2a39ac0235e8ff8f9f560fde
#
_cell.length_a   1.000
_cell.length_b   1.000
_cell.length_c   1.000
_cell.angle_alpha   90.00
_cell.angle_beta   90.00
_cell.angle_gamma   90.00
#
_symmetry.space_group_name_H-M   'P 1'
#
loop_
_entity.id
_entity.type
_entity.pdbx_description
1 polymer ?
#
loop_
_entity_poly.entity_id
_entity_poly.type
_entity_poly.pdbx_seq_one_letter_code
_entity_poly.pdbx_strand_id
1 'polypeptide(L)'
;FYGIQTLRQIMENPSVEGGKKLPCLEIADAPVFAYRGVVEGFYGTPWSHAVRLSLIDFYGKYKMNTYIYGPKDDPYHSSPNWRLPYPENEMKDIKELVAACKKNRVDFVWAIHPGKDIKWNEEDYQNLMHKLDLMYQAGVKSFAIFFDDISGEGTNPNRQVELLNRLTKEFVKAKGDVAPLIICPTDYSKLWAKADENGPLSIYGKTLDPSVRVFWTGDVVCSDVTKSTLDWVDSRIKRPAFFWWNYAVTDYVRNLVLQGPVYGLDTSLTAKDMCGLVSNPMEHGEASKLSLYSVADYTWNPSDYNPIDSWERGLEVMMPRAKDAYRTFAIHSADTETGYRRDESWETETFRLADYSKEKRDKLYQEFERVAKAPAEIEAGCTDNLLMKELKPWLTEFAKLGERGKSAIELMDLYRSGDNLKFWSKYVKSRMSAEDKKAYEAHKSGTMKLQPFYDFAMDDLGDAFYEKLSGEKAFTLRGIGSYKNLKTTQAGLMFDGDSITHYTSGEAQKAGDWMGVALPEPMVVREVHILQGRNSTDDCDFYDHAALEYSVDGKTWNTMLGDMKNQYDILWQGDPVQARYIRLRRLDSDRKNWASIRSFVVVPAGAASLEFENSKAGASDVLLAFDHQPGTSFKNTGAVSFEVPSGMTSYTFMLSLPEGGSVRICQYDKRNKLKAEFTSNEPFFTVDVAKKVTRMELIGK
;
A
#
# COMPACT_ATOMS: atom_id res chain seq x y z
N PHE A 1 -12.36 -7.61 37.32
CA PHE A 1 -11.95 -6.53 36.39
C PHE A 1 -12.87 -6.50 35.16
N TYR A 2 -13.02 -7.59 34.41
CA TYR A 2 -13.83 -7.64 33.17
C TYR A 2 -15.31 -7.33 33.39
N GLY A 3 -15.92 -7.76 34.51
CA GLY A 3 -17.28 -7.36 34.88
C GLY A 3 -17.46 -5.84 35.06
N ILE A 4 -16.43 -5.16 35.57
CA ILE A 4 -16.43 -3.69 35.66
C ILE A 4 -16.39 -3.07 34.27
N GLN A 5 -15.59 -3.62 33.35
CA GLN A 5 -15.55 -3.13 31.95
C GLN A 5 -16.90 -3.39 31.24
N THR A 6 -17.55 -4.53 31.50
CA THR A 6 -18.90 -4.80 30.98
C THR A 6 -19.92 -3.79 31.52
N LEU A 7 -19.89 -3.49 32.82
CA LEU A 7 -20.77 -2.46 33.41
C LEU A 7 -20.51 -1.09 32.78
N ARG A 8 -19.23 -0.74 32.55
CA ARG A 8 -18.86 0.49 31.87
C ARG A 8 -19.41 0.57 30.45
N GLN A 9 -19.30 -0.51 29.67
CA GLN A 9 -19.85 -0.60 28.32
C GLN A 9 -21.39 -0.43 28.33
N ILE A 10 -22.08 -1.00 29.30
CA ILE A 10 -23.54 -0.82 29.45
C ILE A 10 -23.87 0.63 29.73
N MET A 11 -23.10 1.29 30.62
CA MET A 11 -23.34 2.69 31.00
C MET A 11 -23.02 3.69 29.88
N GLU A 12 -22.03 3.35 29.03
CA GLU A 12 -21.61 4.16 27.87
C GLU A 12 -22.50 3.91 26.63
N ASN A 13 -23.43 2.94 26.69
CA ASN A 13 -24.29 2.63 25.55
C ASN A 13 -25.35 3.73 25.36
N PRO A 14 -25.46 4.34 24.14
CA PRO A 14 -26.43 5.39 23.85
C PRO A 14 -27.90 5.00 24.05
N SER A 15 -28.22 3.70 23.98
CA SER A 15 -29.59 3.20 24.24
C SER A 15 -30.00 3.31 25.70
N VAL A 16 -29.06 3.57 26.61
CA VAL A 16 -29.33 3.84 28.02
C VAL A 16 -29.59 5.36 28.17
N GLU A 17 -30.84 5.76 28.05
CA GLU A 17 -31.28 7.18 28.14
C GLU A 17 -30.62 7.93 29.29
N GLY A 18 -29.73 8.86 28.97
CA GLY A 18 -29.13 9.82 29.89
C GLY A 18 -28.35 9.23 31.06
N GLY A 19 -27.94 7.94 31.04
CA GLY A 19 -27.21 7.30 32.13
C GLY A 19 -27.99 7.11 33.43
N LYS A 20 -29.29 7.35 33.42
CA LYS A 20 -30.13 7.37 34.64
C LYS A 20 -30.86 6.05 34.91
N LYS A 21 -30.95 5.16 33.94
CA LYS A 21 -31.63 3.85 34.10
C LYS A 21 -30.74 2.75 33.47
N LEU A 22 -30.34 1.81 34.30
CA LEU A 22 -29.70 0.59 33.78
C LEU A 22 -30.79 -0.44 33.44
N PRO A 23 -30.67 -1.14 32.32
CA PRO A 23 -31.54 -2.26 32.00
C PRO A 23 -31.38 -3.37 33.04
N CYS A 24 -32.46 -4.11 33.32
CA CYS A 24 -32.35 -5.35 34.07
C CYS A 24 -31.74 -6.43 33.18
N LEU A 25 -30.50 -6.80 33.43
CA LEU A 25 -29.74 -7.75 32.64
C LEU A 25 -29.12 -8.82 33.52
N GLU A 26 -29.11 -10.02 33.04
CA GLU A 26 -28.26 -11.11 33.50
C GLU A 26 -27.26 -11.43 32.40
N ILE A 27 -25.97 -11.36 32.71
CA ILE A 27 -24.89 -11.58 31.76
C ILE A 27 -24.04 -12.72 32.27
N ALA A 28 -24.04 -13.84 31.53
CA ALA A 28 -23.13 -14.98 31.71
C ALA A 28 -22.21 -15.01 30.49
N ASP A 29 -20.96 -14.50 30.65
CA ASP A 29 -20.03 -14.30 29.54
C ASP A 29 -18.59 -14.55 29.97
N ALA A 30 -17.81 -15.14 29.08
CA ALA A 30 -16.38 -15.44 29.28
C ALA A 30 -15.63 -15.46 27.93
N PRO A 31 -14.36 -15.06 27.91
CA PRO A 31 -13.58 -15.10 26.68
C PRO A 31 -13.32 -16.52 26.21
N VAL A 32 -13.40 -16.74 24.90
CA VAL A 32 -13.09 -18.02 24.28
C VAL A 32 -11.58 -18.29 24.28
N PHE A 33 -10.77 -17.30 23.87
CA PHE A 33 -9.33 -17.47 23.80
C PHE A 33 -8.63 -16.96 25.06
N ALA A 34 -7.63 -17.73 25.54
CA ALA A 34 -6.87 -17.40 26.73
C ALA A 34 -6.00 -16.16 26.52
N TYR A 35 -5.34 -16.03 25.35
CA TYR A 35 -4.51 -14.89 24.98
C TYR A 35 -5.20 -14.05 23.89
N ARG A 36 -5.36 -12.75 24.17
CA ARG A 36 -6.08 -11.80 23.32
C ARG A 36 -5.35 -10.48 23.35
N GLY A 37 -4.76 -10.06 22.23
CA GLY A 37 -4.01 -8.83 22.30
C GLY A 37 -3.24 -8.45 21.07
N VAL A 38 -2.07 -7.88 21.30
CA VAL A 38 -1.27 -7.21 20.30
C VAL A 38 0.20 -7.59 20.43
N VAL A 39 0.87 -7.72 19.31
CA VAL A 39 2.34 -7.76 19.22
C VAL A 39 2.82 -6.52 18.48
N GLU A 40 3.66 -5.70 19.12
CA GLU A 40 4.42 -4.62 18.48
C GLU A 40 5.63 -5.28 17.79
N GLY A 41 5.39 -5.82 16.59
CA GLY A 41 6.36 -6.63 15.87
C GLY A 41 6.57 -6.21 14.41
N PHE A 42 6.03 -5.06 14.00
CA PHE A 42 6.16 -4.50 12.67
C PHE A 42 7.54 -3.83 12.46
N TYR A 43 7.94 -3.71 11.20
CA TYR A 43 9.07 -2.88 10.79
C TYR A 43 8.63 -1.43 10.61
N GLY A 44 9.55 -0.48 10.87
CA GLY A 44 9.29 0.94 10.71
C GLY A 44 9.47 1.73 12.01
N THR A 45 8.73 2.81 12.16
CA THR A 45 8.84 3.67 13.33
C THR A 45 8.11 3.03 14.52
N PRO A 46 8.81 2.64 15.60
CA PRO A 46 8.17 2.14 16.82
C PRO A 46 7.19 3.15 17.39
N TRP A 47 6.15 2.67 18.06
CA TRP A 47 5.21 3.55 18.73
C TRP A 47 5.90 4.44 19.77
N SER A 48 5.46 5.69 19.85
CA SER A 48 5.89 6.56 20.92
C SER A 48 5.42 6.04 22.30
N HIS A 49 6.11 6.40 23.34
CA HIS A 49 5.72 6.03 24.72
C HIS A 49 4.27 6.42 25.05
N ALA A 50 3.84 7.62 24.63
CA ALA A 50 2.47 8.09 24.82
C ALA A 50 1.44 7.21 24.08
N VAL A 51 1.73 6.79 22.84
CA VAL A 51 0.85 5.88 22.08
C VAL A 51 0.78 4.51 22.75
N ARG A 52 1.91 3.95 23.22
CA ARG A 52 1.91 2.68 23.96
C ARG A 52 1.04 2.74 25.23
N LEU A 53 1.15 3.81 26.03
CA LEU A 53 0.30 4.00 27.22
C LEU A 53 -1.19 4.10 26.84
N SER A 54 -1.51 4.86 25.80
CA SER A 54 -2.87 4.98 25.27
C SER A 54 -3.44 3.65 24.79
N LEU A 55 -2.64 2.85 24.11
CA LEU A 55 -3.02 1.51 23.66
C LEU A 55 -3.22 0.53 24.83
N ILE A 56 -2.38 0.59 25.86
CA ILE A 56 -2.52 -0.27 27.07
C ILE A 56 -3.84 0.03 27.77
N ASP A 57 -4.22 1.30 27.90
CA ASP A 57 -5.52 1.67 28.47
C ASP A 57 -6.69 1.16 27.60
N PHE A 58 -6.55 1.24 26.26
CA PHE A 58 -7.49 0.67 25.31
C PHE A 58 -7.62 -0.86 25.45
N TYR A 59 -6.50 -1.57 25.55
CA TYR A 59 -6.53 -3.04 25.76
C TYR A 59 -7.30 -3.41 27.01
N GLY A 60 -7.02 -2.77 28.12
CA GLY A 60 -7.74 -3.01 29.38
C GLY A 60 -9.24 -2.72 29.25
N LYS A 61 -9.60 -1.62 28.59
CA LYS A 61 -11.01 -1.22 28.38
C LYS A 61 -11.79 -2.27 27.58
N TYR A 62 -11.19 -2.81 26.52
CA TYR A 62 -11.83 -3.78 25.62
C TYR A 62 -11.44 -5.23 25.91
N LYS A 63 -10.97 -5.51 27.14
CA LYS A 63 -10.75 -6.86 27.68
C LYS A 63 -9.69 -7.68 26.93
N MET A 64 -8.81 -7.04 26.20
CA MET A 64 -7.55 -7.64 25.76
C MET A 64 -6.62 -7.82 26.96
N ASN A 65 -5.81 -8.86 26.95
CA ASN A 65 -4.98 -9.21 28.10
C ASN A 65 -3.49 -9.44 27.80
N THR A 66 -3.07 -9.20 26.55
CA THR A 66 -1.70 -9.52 26.12
C THR A 66 -1.15 -8.38 25.29
N TYR A 67 -0.01 -7.81 25.71
CA TYR A 67 0.78 -6.89 24.92
C TYR A 67 2.22 -7.40 24.81
N ILE A 68 2.62 -7.75 23.60
CA ILE A 68 3.98 -8.27 23.32
C ILE A 68 4.83 -7.12 22.79
N TYR A 69 5.82 -6.74 23.58
CA TYR A 69 6.80 -5.71 23.25
C TYR A 69 7.97 -6.34 22.48
N GLY A 70 8.03 -6.14 21.18
CA GLY A 70 9.06 -6.67 20.30
C GLY A 70 9.34 -5.78 19.09
N PRO A 71 9.54 -4.43 19.27
CA PRO A 71 9.77 -3.51 18.17
C PRO A 71 11.04 -3.89 17.40
N LYS A 72 10.92 -4.09 16.07
CA LYS A 72 12.04 -4.55 15.21
C LYS A 72 13.22 -3.59 15.20
N ASP A 73 12.98 -2.29 15.41
CA ASP A 73 13.99 -1.23 15.39
C ASP A 73 14.55 -0.91 16.80
N ASP A 74 14.17 -1.69 17.84
CA ASP A 74 14.78 -1.61 19.16
C ASP A 74 16.10 -2.41 19.17
N PRO A 75 17.28 -1.76 19.24
CA PRO A 75 18.56 -2.44 19.17
C PRO A 75 18.85 -3.29 20.43
N TYR A 76 18.14 -3.05 21.54
CA TYR A 76 18.31 -3.81 22.79
C TYR A 76 17.36 -5.01 22.89
N HIS A 77 16.35 -5.05 22.04
CA HIS A 77 15.50 -6.21 21.80
C HIS A 77 16.16 -7.20 20.83
N SER A 78 16.94 -6.70 19.86
CA SER A 78 17.55 -7.52 18.81
C SER A 78 19.06 -7.23 18.64
N SER A 79 19.66 -7.84 17.61
CA SER A 79 21.04 -7.51 17.21
C SER A 79 21.15 -6.01 16.82
N PRO A 80 22.26 -5.33 17.16
CA PRO A 80 23.48 -5.92 17.76
C PRO A 80 23.50 -5.94 19.29
N ASN A 81 22.59 -5.27 19.98
CA ASN A 81 22.73 -4.93 21.41
C ASN A 81 21.85 -5.78 22.33
N TRP A 82 21.25 -6.87 21.88
CA TRP A 82 20.38 -7.72 22.73
C TRP A 82 21.12 -8.26 24.00
N ARG A 83 22.44 -8.36 23.92
CA ARG A 83 23.31 -8.79 25.06
C ARG A 83 23.48 -7.71 26.12
N LEU A 84 23.22 -6.44 25.77
CA LEU A 84 23.46 -5.29 26.64
C LEU A 84 22.19 -4.92 27.44
N PRO A 85 22.35 -4.37 28.67
CA PRO A 85 21.23 -3.79 29.37
C PRO A 85 20.66 -2.58 28.60
N TYR A 86 19.36 -2.27 28.81
CA TYR A 86 18.80 -1.02 28.35
C TYR A 86 19.46 0.18 29.03
N PRO A 87 19.60 1.32 28.33
CA PRO A 87 19.91 2.60 28.96
C PRO A 87 18.89 2.95 30.07
N GLU A 88 19.32 3.73 31.06
CA GLU A 88 18.50 4.03 32.24
C GLU A 88 17.14 4.70 31.89
N ASN A 89 17.13 5.63 30.90
CA ASN A 89 15.93 6.30 30.44
C ASN A 89 14.94 5.32 29.77
N GLU A 90 15.43 4.42 28.91
CA GLU A 90 14.59 3.43 28.25
C GLU A 90 14.07 2.37 29.24
N MET A 91 14.91 1.95 30.20
CA MET A 91 14.48 1.06 31.29
C MET A 91 13.40 1.71 32.17
N LYS A 92 13.44 3.02 32.36
CA LYS A 92 12.38 3.76 33.07
C LYS A 92 11.07 3.68 32.31
N ASP A 93 11.11 3.93 31.00
CA ASP A 93 9.92 3.84 30.14
C ASP A 93 9.32 2.43 30.14
N ILE A 94 10.15 1.40 30.04
CA ILE A 94 9.70 0.00 30.15
C ILE A 94 9.02 -0.29 31.48
N LYS A 95 9.57 0.18 32.59
CA LYS A 95 8.95 0.01 33.92
C LYS A 95 7.58 0.70 34.01
N GLU A 96 7.43 1.85 33.37
CA GLU A 96 6.15 2.56 33.30
C GLU A 96 5.12 1.78 32.48
N LEU A 97 5.52 1.19 31.33
CA LEU A 97 4.66 0.31 30.53
C LEU A 97 4.23 -0.93 31.32
N VAL A 98 5.16 -1.57 32.05
CA VAL A 98 4.86 -2.71 32.92
C VAL A 98 3.82 -2.35 33.98
N ALA A 99 3.99 -1.18 34.61
CA ALA A 99 3.05 -0.69 35.64
C ALA A 99 1.65 -0.39 35.04
N ALA A 100 1.62 0.23 33.84
CA ALA A 100 0.38 0.51 33.12
C ALA A 100 -0.35 -0.78 32.73
N CYS A 101 0.37 -1.78 32.21
CA CYS A 101 -0.16 -3.10 31.89
C CYS A 101 -0.76 -3.78 33.12
N LYS A 102 -0.03 -3.79 34.26
CA LYS A 102 -0.52 -4.36 35.52
C LYS A 102 -1.82 -3.68 35.99
N LYS A 103 -1.90 -2.36 35.91
CA LYS A 103 -3.10 -1.58 36.23
C LYS A 103 -4.31 -2.00 35.37
N ASN A 104 -4.07 -2.24 34.09
CA ASN A 104 -5.08 -2.58 33.10
C ASN A 104 -5.37 -4.10 32.99
N ARG A 105 -4.73 -4.94 33.79
CA ARG A 105 -4.83 -6.41 33.72
C ARG A 105 -4.42 -6.95 32.34
N VAL A 106 -3.44 -6.30 31.74
CA VAL A 106 -2.75 -6.73 30.53
C VAL A 106 -1.40 -7.35 30.92
N ASP A 107 -1.07 -8.46 30.34
CA ASP A 107 0.23 -9.11 30.52
C ASP A 107 1.23 -8.43 29.59
N PHE A 108 2.26 -7.81 30.17
CA PHE A 108 3.38 -7.25 29.42
C PHE A 108 4.38 -8.36 29.11
N VAL A 109 4.39 -8.80 27.86
CA VAL A 109 5.32 -9.81 27.37
C VAL A 109 6.52 -9.10 26.74
N TRP A 110 7.68 -9.22 27.37
CA TRP A 110 8.91 -8.69 26.78
C TRP A 110 9.52 -9.73 25.84
N ALA A 111 9.74 -9.36 24.58
CA ALA A 111 10.33 -10.21 23.57
C ALA A 111 11.83 -9.88 23.37
N ILE A 112 12.63 -10.90 23.02
CA ILE A 112 14.02 -10.76 22.59
C ILE A 112 14.26 -11.54 21.30
N HIS A 113 15.05 -10.97 20.39
CA HIS A 113 15.33 -11.52 19.08
C HIS A 113 16.84 -11.74 18.88
N PRO A 114 17.43 -12.81 19.46
CA PRO A 114 18.86 -13.05 19.40
C PRO A 114 19.32 -13.73 18.11
N GLY A 115 18.39 -14.20 17.27
CA GLY A 115 18.64 -15.17 16.19
C GLY A 115 19.60 -14.72 15.11
N LYS A 116 19.80 -13.41 14.89
CA LYS A 116 20.69 -12.91 13.85
C LYS A 116 22.18 -13.21 14.10
N ASP A 117 22.60 -13.25 15.36
CA ASP A 117 24.02 -13.32 15.72
C ASP A 117 24.33 -14.17 16.95
N ILE A 118 23.38 -15.00 17.41
CA ILE A 118 23.58 -15.93 18.52
C ILE A 118 24.65 -16.98 18.20
N LYS A 119 25.60 -17.19 19.08
CA LYS A 119 26.74 -18.10 18.87
C LYS A 119 26.52 -19.50 19.41
N TRP A 120 25.41 -19.77 20.09
CA TRP A 120 25.07 -21.07 20.68
C TRP A 120 26.12 -21.59 21.68
N ASN A 121 26.75 -20.70 22.41
CA ASN A 121 27.73 -21.00 23.46
C ASN A 121 27.24 -20.57 24.84
N GLU A 122 28.00 -20.95 25.88
CA GLU A 122 27.62 -20.62 27.26
C GLU A 122 27.65 -19.11 27.53
N GLU A 123 28.55 -18.36 26.89
CA GLU A 123 28.65 -16.91 27.05
C GLU A 123 27.35 -16.22 26.61
N ASP A 124 26.82 -16.54 25.41
CA ASP A 124 25.58 -15.98 24.93
C ASP A 124 24.37 -16.45 25.75
N TYR A 125 24.41 -17.69 26.26
CA TYR A 125 23.37 -18.14 27.17
C TYR A 125 23.36 -17.33 28.48
N GLN A 126 24.50 -17.05 29.06
CA GLN A 126 24.62 -16.24 30.29
C GLN A 126 24.21 -14.77 30.02
N ASN A 127 24.55 -14.21 28.86
CA ASN A 127 24.12 -12.88 28.46
C ASN A 127 22.58 -12.82 28.36
N LEU A 128 21.96 -13.84 27.76
CA LEU A 128 20.50 -13.94 27.66
C LEU A 128 19.85 -14.08 29.04
N MET A 129 20.35 -14.96 29.88
CA MET A 129 19.87 -15.13 31.26
C MET A 129 19.98 -13.84 32.07
N HIS A 130 21.09 -13.14 31.96
CA HIS A 130 21.27 -11.84 32.61
C HIS A 130 20.24 -10.80 32.10
N LYS A 131 20.04 -10.73 30.81
CA LYS A 131 19.04 -9.81 30.22
C LYS A 131 17.62 -10.12 30.69
N LEU A 132 17.23 -11.40 30.70
CA LEU A 132 15.93 -11.83 31.22
C LEU A 132 15.77 -11.49 32.70
N ASP A 133 16.84 -11.65 33.49
CA ASP A 133 16.84 -11.32 34.91
C ASP A 133 16.66 -9.81 35.16
N LEU A 134 17.32 -8.95 34.37
CA LEU A 134 17.11 -7.49 34.43
C LEU A 134 15.65 -7.11 34.11
N MET A 135 15.05 -7.71 33.11
CA MET A 135 13.65 -7.47 32.77
C MET A 135 12.71 -8.02 33.87
N TYR A 136 13.01 -9.17 34.42
CA TYR A 136 12.26 -9.72 35.56
C TYR A 136 12.31 -8.79 36.79
N GLN A 137 13.48 -8.21 37.10
CA GLN A 137 13.64 -7.21 38.16
C GLN A 137 12.86 -5.91 37.85
N ALA A 138 12.70 -5.56 36.57
CA ALA A 138 11.84 -4.45 36.14
C ALA A 138 10.34 -4.74 36.30
N GLY A 139 9.96 -5.98 36.68
CA GLY A 139 8.57 -6.40 36.90
C GLY A 139 7.95 -7.22 35.79
N VAL A 140 8.71 -7.54 34.75
CA VAL A 140 8.22 -8.41 33.64
C VAL A 140 8.06 -9.85 34.14
N LYS A 141 6.93 -10.49 33.82
CA LYS A 141 6.63 -11.87 34.19
C LYS A 141 6.36 -12.80 33.01
N SER A 142 6.35 -12.26 31.81
CA SER A 142 6.10 -12.99 30.56
C SER A 142 7.16 -12.64 29.52
N PHE A 143 7.68 -13.65 28.83
CA PHE A 143 8.82 -13.51 27.93
C PHE A 143 8.58 -14.25 26.64
N ALA A 144 9.06 -13.67 25.53
CA ALA A 144 9.08 -14.28 24.22
C ALA A 144 10.49 -14.29 23.61
N ILE A 145 10.82 -15.34 22.87
CA ILE A 145 12.09 -15.48 22.16
C ILE A 145 11.78 -15.57 20.66
N PHE A 146 12.30 -14.66 19.87
CA PHE A 146 12.01 -14.57 18.45
C PHE A 146 13.16 -15.06 17.57
N PHE A 147 12.82 -15.85 16.56
CA PHE A 147 13.73 -16.37 15.53
C PHE A 147 13.16 -16.18 14.11
N ASP A 148 12.22 -15.27 13.96
CA ASP A 148 11.64 -14.88 12.66
C ASP A 148 12.63 -14.02 11.84
N ASP A 149 12.49 -14.05 10.52
CA ASP A 149 13.22 -13.24 9.54
C ASP A 149 14.76 -13.28 9.69
N ILE A 150 15.29 -14.46 9.94
CA ILE A 150 16.73 -14.70 10.11
C ILE A 150 17.25 -15.73 9.09
N SER A 151 18.58 -15.79 8.99
CA SER A 151 19.31 -16.79 8.19
C SER A 151 20.51 -17.34 8.99
N GLY A 152 21.15 -18.37 8.47
CA GLY A 152 22.36 -18.96 9.05
C GLY A 152 22.08 -19.82 10.28
N GLU A 153 23.05 -19.89 11.21
CA GLU A 153 23.03 -20.80 12.36
C GLU A 153 21.89 -20.56 13.35
N GLY A 154 21.35 -19.33 13.39
CA GLY A 154 20.20 -18.99 14.23
C GLY A 154 18.93 -19.77 13.87
N THR A 155 18.83 -20.26 12.64
CA THR A 155 17.65 -21.00 12.14
C THR A 155 17.59 -22.46 12.58
N ASN A 156 18.61 -22.98 13.28
CA ASN A 156 18.68 -24.39 13.67
C ASN A 156 17.62 -24.75 14.72
N PRO A 157 16.58 -25.53 14.38
CA PRO A 157 15.47 -25.81 15.29
C PRO A 157 15.86 -26.63 16.51
N ASN A 158 16.88 -27.51 16.41
CA ASN A 158 17.36 -28.28 17.57
C ASN A 158 18.03 -27.35 18.58
N ARG A 159 18.82 -26.38 18.12
CA ARG A 159 19.44 -25.37 19.00
C ARG A 159 18.42 -24.46 19.65
N GLN A 160 17.39 -24.06 18.89
CA GLN A 160 16.28 -23.27 19.42
C GLN A 160 15.54 -24.03 20.51
N VAL A 161 15.23 -25.32 20.29
CA VAL A 161 14.58 -26.17 21.30
C VAL A 161 15.44 -26.38 22.53
N GLU A 162 16.75 -26.66 22.36
CA GLU A 162 17.71 -26.82 23.48
C GLU A 162 17.72 -25.56 24.38
N LEU A 163 17.81 -24.38 23.73
CA LEU A 163 17.79 -23.10 24.44
C LEU A 163 16.49 -22.91 25.23
N LEU A 164 15.33 -23.11 24.57
CA LEU A 164 14.03 -22.88 25.18
C LEU A 164 13.73 -23.85 26.32
N ASN A 165 14.10 -25.13 26.17
CA ASN A 165 13.95 -26.12 27.24
C ASN A 165 14.85 -25.79 28.44
N ARG A 166 16.10 -25.33 28.19
CA ARG A 166 17.02 -24.88 29.23
C ARG A 166 16.50 -23.65 29.96
N LEU A 167 16.01 -22.63 29.21
CA LEU A 167 15.40 -21.43 29.80
C LEU A 167 14.12 -21.76 30.57
N THR A 168 13.32 -22.68 30.08
CA THR A 168 12.11 -23.12 30.80
C THR A 168 12.45 -23.74 32.12
N LYS A 169 13.52 -24.57 32.21
CA LYS A 169 13.98 -25.19 33.42
C LYS A 169 14.68 -24.21 34.37
N GLU A 170 15.68 -23.48 33.88
CA GLU A 170 16.63 -22.71 34.68
C GLU A 170 16.13 -21.29 35.00
N PHE A 171 15.17 -20.77 34.22
CA PHE A 171 14.58 -19.44 34.44
C PHE A 171 13.10 -19.52 34.83
N VAL A 172 12.22 -20.04 33.96
CA VAL A 172 10.77 -20.03 34.18
C VAL A 172 10.40 -20.82 35.44
N LYS A 173 10.79 -22.10 35.51
CA LYS A 173 10.49 -22.97 36.65
C LYS A 173 11.24 -22.58 37.92
N ALA A 174 12.43 -22.04 37.77
CA ALA A 174 13.25 -21.61 38.94
C ALA A 174 12.67 -20.33 39.60
N LYS A 175 12.10 -19.39 38.84
CA LYS A 175 11.44 -18.20 39.38
C LYS A 175 10.07 -18.52 39.98
N GLY A 176 9.33 -19.47 39.39
CA GLY A 176 8.04 -19.97 39.87
C GLY A 176 6.85 -19.07 39.63
N ASP A 177 7.05 -17.80 39.28
CA ASP A 177 6.01 -16.82 38.96
C ASP A 177 6.16 -16.19 37.56
N VAL A 178 7.02 -16.78 36.72
CA VAL A 178 7.17 -16.44 35.32
C VAL A 178 6.24 -17.31 34.45
N ALA A 179 5.51 -16.69 33.53
CA ALA A 179 4.64 -17.40 32.60
C ALA A 179 5.44 -18.32 31.64
N PRO A 180 4.80 -19.34 31.04
CA PRO A 180 5.43 -20.14 30.00
C PRO A 180 5.98 -19.29 28.85
N LEU A 181 7.16 -19.65 28.33
CA LEU A 181 7.79 -18.95 27.23
C LEU A 181 6.94 -18.99 25.95
N ILE A 182 7.12 -17.99 25.13
CA ILE A 182 6.56 -17.91 23.77
C ILE A 182 7.73 -17.91 22.77
N ILE A 183 7.63 -18.70 21.71
CA ILE A 183 8.60 -18.67 20.60
C ILE A 183 7.91 -18.21 19.31
N CYS A 184 8.58 -17.30 18.58
CA CYS A 184 8.34 -17.15 17.15
C CYS A 184 9.39 -17.98 16.40
N PRO A 185 9.01 -19.11 15.77
CA PRO A 185 9.96 -19.94 15.04
C PRO A 185 10.41 -19.27 13.74
N THR A 186 11.52 -19.72 13.17
CA THR A 186 11.95 -19.26 11.83
C THR A 186 10.91 -19.66 10.77
N ASP A 187 10.35 -20.87 10.87
CA ASP A 187 9.30 -21.37 9.98
C ASP A 187 7.90 -20.99 10.51
N TYR A 188 7.65 -19.71 10.70
CA TYR A 188 6.41 -19.21 11.29
C TYR A 188 5.19 -19.20 10.34
N SER A 189 5.39 -19.50 9.05
CA SER A 189 4.35 -19.50 8.00
C SER A 189 4.49 -20.74 7.12
N LYS A 190 3.37 -21.30 6.65
CA LYS A 190 3.36 -22.44 5.74
C LYS A 190 4.07 -22.15 4.42
N LEU A 191 4.20 -20.88 4.03
CA LEU A 191 4.92 -20.46 2.83
C LEU A 191 6.39 -20.90 2.83
N TRP A 192 7.06 -20.83 4.00
CA TRP A 192 8.45 -21.26 4.17
C TRP A 192 8.60 -22.59 4.90
N ALA A 193 7.62 -22.95 5.71
CA ALA A 193 7.68 -24.18 6.46
C ALA A 193 7.68 -25.40 5.53
N LYS A 194 8.59 -26.33 5.78
CA LYS A 194 8.61 -27.58 5.05
C LYS A 194 7.41 -28.45 5.43
N ALA A 195 6.72 -28.97 4.43
CA ALA A 195 5.59 -29.88 4.62
C ALA A 195 5.98 -31.22 5.27
N ASP A 196 7.27 -31.52 5.30
CA ASP A 196 7.88 -32.74 5.80
C ASP A 196 7.59 -32.92 7.31
N GLU A 197 7.20 -34.14 7.69
CA GLU A 197 7.00 -34.55 9.09
C GLU A 197 8.28 -34.51 9.94
N ASN A 198 9.44 -34.39 9.34
CA ASN A 198 10.74 -34.21 10.00
C ASN A 198 11.25 -32.76 9.90
N GLY A 199 10.44 -31.83 9.39
CA GLY A 199 10.76 -30.43 9.32
C GLY A 199 10.88 -29.74 10.68
N PRO A 200 11.33 -28.47 10.72
CA PRO A 200 11.57 -27.73 11.97
C PRO A 200 10.38 -27.70 12.94
N LEU A 201 9.16 -27.52 12.45
CA LEU A 201 7.96 -27.48 13.28
C LEU A 201 7.68 -28.84 13.95
N SER A 202 7.97 -29.95 13.29
CA SER A 202 7.83 -31.28 13.88
C SER A 202 8.89 -31.56 14.95
N ILE A 203 10.07 -30.96 14.87
CA ILE A 203 11.08 -30.99 15.93
C ILE A 203 10.54 -30.31 17.19
N TYR A 204 9.91 -29.13 17.06
CA TYR A 204 9.21 -28.49 18.18
C TYR A 204 8.14 -29.39 18.80
N GLY A 205 7.32 -30.01 17.96
CA GLY A 205 6.27 -30.92 18.47
C GLY A 205 6.79 -32.11 19.23
N LYS A 206 7.95 -32.64 18.87
CA LYS A 206 8.56 -33.84 19.47
C LYS A 206 9.36 -33.54 20.73
N THR A 207 10.04 -32.40 20.80
CA THR A 207 11.14 -32.20 21.77
C THR A 207 11.06 -30.90 22.60
N LEU A 208 10.23 -29.92 22.20
CA LEU A 208 10.04 -28.70 22.94
C LEU A 208 9.15 -28.94 24.18
N ASP A 209 9.51 -28.35 25.33
CA ASP A 209 8.69 -28.40 26.55
C ASP A 209 7.23 -28.03 26.21
N PRO A 210 6.24 -28.85 26.61
CA PRO A 210 4.86 -28.66 26.20
C PRO A 210 4.22 -27.36 26.72
N SER A 211 4.79 -26.72 27.72
CA SER A 211 4.33 -25.43 28.22
C SER A 211 4.64 -24.26 27.28
N VAL A 212 5.67 -24.37 26.45
CA VAL A 212 6.11 -23.30 25.55
C VAL A 212 5.06 -23.08 24.45
N ARG A 213 4.65 -21.82 24.22
CA ARG A 213 3.70 -21.43 23.18
C ARG A 213 4.46 -21.16 21.89
N VAL A 214 3.91 -21.59 20.75
CA VAL A 214 4.53 -21.47 19.43
C VAL A 214 3.69 -20.59 18.55
N PHE A 215 4.27 -19.50 18.03
CA PHE A 215 3.62 -18.60 17.08
C PHE A 215 3.43 -19.23 15.71
N TRP A 216 2.37 -18.81 15.05
CA TRP A 216 2.03 -19.15 13.68
C TRP A 216 1.33 -17.98 13.01
N THR A 217 1.69 -17.65 11.76
CA THR A 217 1.07 -16.55 11.01
C THR A 217 0.07 -17.01 9.95
N GLY A 218 -0.01 -18.31 9.67
CA GLY A 218 -0.94 -18.87 8.71
C GLY A 218 -0.29 -19.44 7.44
N ASP A 219 -1.07 -19.58 6.38
CA ASP A 219 -0.61 -20.18 5.12
C ASP A 219 0.43 -19.29 4.41
N VAL A 220 0.35 -17.99 4.62
CA VAL A 220 1.31 -16.96 4.16
C VAL A 220 1.61 -16.00 5.33
N VAL A 221 2.52 -15.06 5.14
CA VAL A 221 2.89 -14.08 6.20
C VAL A 221 1.68 -13.27 6.64
N CYS A 222 0.92 -12.77 5.68
CA CYS A 222 -0.34 -12.06 5.88
C CYS A 222 -1.49 -12.97 5.44
N SER A 223 -2.06 -13.73 6.36
CA SER A 223 -3.02 -14.80 6.10
C SER A 223 -4.32 -14.61 6.85
N ASP A 224 -5.41 -15.14 6.31
CA ASP A 224 -6.64 -15.35 7.08
C ASP A 224 -6.41 -16.37 8.20
N VAL A 225 -7.14 -16.20 9.29
CA VAL A 225 -7.16 -17.13 10.43
C VAL A 225 -8.21 -18.19 10.14
N THR A 226 -7.77 -19.38 9.74
CA THR A 226 -8.66 -20.44 9.33
C THR A 226 -8.40 -21.72 10.11
N LYS A 227 -9.45 -22.55 10.28
CA LYS A 227 -9.30 -23.87 10.92
C LYS A 227 -8.29 -24.73 10.16
N SER A 228 -8.27 -24.70 8.84
CA SER A 228 -7.38 -25.54 8.04
C SER A 228 -5.89 -25.24 8.27
N THR A 229 -5.51 -23.95 8.41
CA THR A 229 -4.11 -23.60 8.70
C THR A 229 -3.71 -24.00 10.13
N LEU A 230 -4.65 -23.90 11.08
CA LEU A 230 -4.43 -24.33 12.47
C LEU A 230 -4.28 -25.85 12.57
N ASP A 231 -5.18 -26.62 11.96
CA ASP A 231 -5.08 -28.09 11.90
C ASP A 231 -3.74 -28.53 11.29
N TRP A 232 -3.26 -27.80 10.27
CA TRP A 232 -1.97 -28.09 9.63
C TRP A 232 -0.79 -27.88 10.58
N VAL A 233 -0.72 -26.74 11.26
CA VAL A 233 0.41 -26.44 12.16
C VAL A 233 0.34 -27.25 13.46
N ASP A 234 -0.85 -27.40 14.05
CA ASP A 234 -1.06 -28.10 15.33
C ASP A 234 -0.68 -29.58 15.22
N SER A 235 -0.95 -30.20 14.06
CA SER A 235 -0.51 -31.57 13.78
C SER A 235 1.02 -31.74 13.83
N ARG A 236 1.78 -30.69 13.63
CA ARG A 236 3.25 -30.66 13.65
C ARG A 236 3.80 -30.27 15.00
N ILE A 237 3.36 -29.14 15.55
CA ILE A 237 3.85 -28.65 16.85
C ILE A 237 3.24 -29.38 18.05
N LYS A 238 2.23 -30.25 17.84
CA LYS A 238 1.55 -31.10 18.86
C LYS A 238 0.92 -30.30 20.01
N ARG A 239 0.46 -29.10 19.72
CA ARG A 239 -0.23 -28.20 20.66
C ARG A 239 -1.04 -27.17 19.90
N PRO A 240 -2.07 -26.54 20.50
CA PRO A 240 -2.75 -25.39 19.88
C PRO A 240 -1.80 -24.24 19.64
N ALA A 241 -1.74 -23.74 18.40
CA ALA A 241 -0.88 -22.63 18.03
C ALA A 241 -1.28 -21.32 18.74
N PHE A 242 -0.34 -20.43 18.89
CA PHE A 242 -0.61 -19.05 19.23
C PHE A 242 -0.56 -18.24 17.93
N PHE A 243 -1.69 -17.64 17.52
CA PHE A 243 -1.74 -16.99 16.22
C PHE A 243 -1.15 -15.58 16.32
N TRP A 244 -0.08 -15.32 15.55
CA TRP A 244 0.45 -13.98 15.27
C TRP A 244 -0.18 -13.52 13.97
N TRP A 245 -1.16 -12.66 14.07
CA TRP A 245 -1.91 -12.21 12.90
C TRP A 245 -1.36 -10.90 12.35
N ASN A 246 -0.78 -10.95 11.16
CA ASN A 246 -0.24 -9.79 10.47
C ASN A 246 -1.36 -8.98 9.79
N TYR A 247 -2.27 -8.46 10.62
CA TYR A 247 -3.35 -7.54 10.28
C TYR A 247 -3.55 -6.56 11.48
N ALA A 248 -3.62 -5.26 11.28
CA ALA A 248 -3.58 -4.49 10.04
C ALA A 248 -2.17 -3.91 9.75
N VAL A 249 -1.13 -4.74 9.80
CA VAL A 249 0.24 -4.29 9.53
C VAL A 249 0.36 -3.66 8.14
N THR A 250 1.08 -2.54 8.04
CA THR A 250 1.31 -1.81 6.79
C THR A 250 2.80 -1.51 6.56
N ASP A 251 3.71 -2.22 7.21
CA ASP A 251 5.16 -1.98 7.11
C ASP A 251 5.72 -2.24 5.69
N TYR A 252 5.04 -3.04 4.89
CA TYR A 252 5.36 -3.29 3.48
C TYR A 252 4.60 -2.37 2.50
N VAL A 253 3.64 -1.56 2.98
CA VAL A 253 2.83 -0.58 2.22
C VAL A 253 2.53 0.65 3.07
N ARG A 254 3.56 1.33 3.53
CA ARG A 254 3.48 2.42 4.52
C ARG A 254 2.66 3.63 4.09
N ASN A 255 2.33 3.72 2.82
CA ASN A 255 1.48 4.75 2.26
C ASN A 255 -0.02 4.49 2.45
N LEU A 256 -0.40 3.37 3.06
CA LEU A 256 -1.77 3.02 3.38
C LEU A 256 -2.04 3.07 4.88
N VAL A 257 -3.27 3.38 5.24
CA VAL A 257 -3.82 3.22 6.59
C VAL A 257 -5.08 2.38 6.50
N LEU A 258 -5.11 1.23 7.19
CA LEU A 258 -6.21 0.28 7.10
C LEU A 258 -7.27 0.59 8.16
N GLN A 259 -8.45 1.00 7.73
CA GLN A 259 -9.56 1.44 8.58
C GLN A 259 -10.87 0.69 8.31
N GLY A 260 -10.88 -0.25 7.40
CA GLY A 260 -12.08 -0.99 7.02
C GLY A 260 -12.48 -2.09 8.01
N PRO A 261 -13.60 -2.79 7.75
CA PRO A 261 -14.04 -3.94 8.52
C PRO A 261 -13.00 -5.06 8.53
N VAL A 262 -12.90 -5.76 9.65
CA VAL A 262 -11.88 -6.78 9.88
C VAL A 262 -12.42 -8.16 9.49
N TYR A 263 -12.07 -8.57 8.29
CA TYR A 263 -12.41 -9.88 7.74
C TYR A 263 -11.31 -10.93 7.98
N GLY A 264 -11.52 -12.14 7.47
CA GLY A 264 -10.52 -13.20 7.48
C GLY A 264 -10.35 -13.91 8.82
N LEU A 265 -11.36 -13.82 9.68
CA LEU A 265 -11.41 -14.44 10.98
C LEU A 265 -12.50 -15.56 10.97
N ASP A 266 -12.09 -16.80 11.10
CA ASP A 266 -13.00 -17.96 11.13
C ASP A 266 -13.80 -18.00 12.43
N THR A 267 -15.10 -17.83 12.33
CA THR A 267 -16.03 -17.75 13.49
C THR A 267 -16.32 -19.09 14.13
N SER A 268 -15.88 -20.20 13.54
CA SER A 268 -16.05 -21.55 14.08
C SER A 268 -14.96 -21.95 15.07
N LEU A 269 -13.90 -21.16 15.23
CA LEU A 269 -12.74 -21.50 16.06
C LEU A 269 -13.07 -21.44 17.56
N THR A 270 -12.42 -22.35 18.30
CA THR A 270 -12.56 -22.51 19.74
C THR A 270 -11.20 -22.53 20.44
N ALA A 271 -11.20 -22.56 21.77
CA ALA A 271 -9.98 -22.70 22.58
C ALA A 271 -9.20 -24.02 22.32
N LYS A 272 -9.79 -24.98 21.60
CA LYS A 272 -9.10 -26.22 21.21
C LYS A 272 -8.28 -26.03 19.94
N ASP A 273 -8.67 -25.09 19.09
CA ASP A 273 -8.06 -24.87 17.78
C ASP A 273 -6.84 -23.93 17.87
N MET A 274 -6.86 -22.96 18.78
CA MET A 274 -5.69 -22.12 19.08
C MET A 274 -5.72 -21.62 20.53
N CYS A 275 -4.55 -21.36 21.12
CA CYS A 275 -4.49 -20.87 22.49
C CYS A 275 -4.78 -19.36 22.59
N GLY A 276 -4.66 -18.61 21.52
CA GLY A 276 -4.92 -17.19 21.46
C GLY A 276 -4.51 -16.55 20.14
N LEU A 277 -4.81 -15.27 20.03
CA LEU A 277 -4.47 -14.44 18.87
C LEU A 277 -3.92 -13.10 19.34
N VAL A 278 -2.81 -12.68 18.73
CA VAL A 278 -2.29 -11.32 18.81
C VAL A 278 -2.22 -10.72 17.42
N SER A 279 -2.77 -9.51 17.27
CA SER A 279 -2.64 -8.72 16.03
C SER A 279 -1.28 -8.04 15.99
N ASN A 280 -0.62 -8.05 14.84
CA ASN A 280 0.49 -7.18 14.50
C ASN A 280 -0.07 -5.99 13.70
N PRO A 281 -0.30 -4.82 14.32
CA PRO A 281 -1.02 -3.73 13.71
C PRO A 281 -0.09 -2.76 12.96
N MET A 282 -0.62 -1.61 12.54
CA MET A 282 0.15 -0.56 11.85
C MET A 282 1.16 0.14 12.80
N GLU A 283 2.20 0.77 12.22
CA GLU A 283 3.06 1.72 12.92
C GLU A 283 2.29 2.97 13.43
N HIS A 284 1.05 3.18 12.97
CA HIS A 284 0.08 4.16 13.44
C HIS A 284 -0.81 3.53 14.52
N GLY A 285 -0.35 3.60 15.77
CA GLY A 285 -0.96 2.86 16.87
C GLY A 285 -2.37 3.33 17.20
N GLU A 286 -2.61 4.63 17.22
CA GLU A 286 -3.95 5.18 17.48
C GLU A 286 -4.93 4.83 16.36
N ALA A 287 -4.51 4.94 15.09
CA ALA A 287 -5.30 4.53 13.95
C ALA A 287 -5.59 3.02 13.95
N SER A 288 -4.71 2.20 14.53
CA SER A 288 -4.91 0.75 14.68
C SER A 288 -6.04 0.38 15.64
N LYS A 289 -6.45 1.28 16.55
CA LYS A 289 -7.50 0.98 17.54
C LYS A 289 -8.82 0.56 16.91
N LEU A 290 -9.16 1.07 15.71
CA LEU A 290 -10.38 0.66 15.02
C LEU A 290 -10.37 -0.83 14.67
N SER A 291 -9.30 -1.31 14.06
CA SER A 291 -9.15 -2.75 13.77
C SER A 291 -8.98 -3.58 15.03
N LEU A 292 -8.26 -3.06 16.04
CA LEU A 292 -8.05 -3.74 17.32
C LEU A 292 -9.35 -3.87 18.13
N TYR A 293 -10.31 -2.96 17.97
CA TYR A 293 -11.65 -3.11 18.53
C TYR A 293 -12.33 -4.40 18.01
N SER A 294 -12.29 -4.62 16.71
CA SER A 294 -12.83 -5.83 16.08
C SER A 294 -12.05 -7.08 16.48
N VAL A 295 -10.74 -6.99 16.63
CA VAL A 295 -9.91 -8.12 17.12
C VAL A 295 -10.28 -8.45 18.57
N ALA A 296 -10.55 -7.45 19.42
CA ALA A 296 -11.00 -7.67 20.78
C ALA A 296 -12.37 -8.35 20.83
N ASP A 297 -13.31 -7.92 20.00
CA ASP A 297 -14.65 -8.49 19.86
C ASP A 297 -14.57 -9.96 19.41
N TYR A 298 -13.85 -10.24 18.32
CA TYR A 298 -13.65 -11.61 17.83
C TYR A 298 -12.99 -12.53 18.85
N THR A 299 -11.91 -12.09 19.47
CA THR A 299 -11.16 -12.96 20.39
C THR A 299 -11.89 -13.23 21.70
N TRP A 300 -12.86 -12.39 22.04
CA TRP A 300 -13.76 -12.61 23.16
C TRP A 300 -14.82 -13.67 22.82
N ASN A 301 -15.55 -13.49 21.72
CA ASN A 301 -16.61 -14.41 21.27
C ASN A 301 -16.61 -14.58 19.74
N PRO A 302 -15.82 -15.52 19.20
CA PRO A 302 -15.74 -15.74 17.75
C PRO A 302 -17.08 -16.07 17.10
N SER A 303 -17.95 -16.87 17.78
CA SER A 303 -19.19 -17.36 17.18
C SER A 303 -20.21 -16.26 16.86
N ASP A 304 -20.18 -15.16 17.60
CA ASP A 304 -21.09 -14.01 17.40
C ASP A 304 -20.43 -12.85 16.63
N TYR A 305 -19.18 -13.03 16.20
CA TYR A 305 -18.46 -11.99 15.51
C TYR A 305 -19.02 -11.73 14.10
N ASN A 306 -19.37 -10.48 13.84
CA ASN A 306 -19.67 -9.97 12.49
C ASN A 306 -18.76 -8.81 12.17
N PRO A 307 -17.97 -8.85 11.08
CA PRO A 307 -16.97 -7.83 10.79
C PRO A 307 -17.56 -6.43 10.57
N ILE A 308 -18.75 -6.33 9.95
CA ILE A 308 -19.38 -5.03 9.68
C ILE A 308 -19.98 -4.47 10.95
N ASP A 309 -20.75 -5.27 11.71
CA ASP A 309 -21.37 -4.82 12.96
C ASP A 309 -20.31 -4.41 13.99
N SER A 310 -19.22 -5.16 14.09
CA SER A 310 -18.11 -4.83 14.98
C SER A 310 -17.42 -3.53 14.58
N TRP A 311 -17.18 -3.35 13.28
CA TRP A 311 -16.59 -2.14 12.74
C TRP A 311 -17.46 -0.90 12.96
N GLU A 312 -18.78 -1.00 12.72
CA GLU A 312 -19.72 0.09 12.96
C GLU A 312 -19.74 0.54 14.44
N ARG A 313 -19.68 -0.43 15.37
CA ARG A 313 -19.52 -0.12 16.81
C ARG A 313 -18.17 0.52 17.11
N GLY A 314 -17.10 0.01 16.47
CA GLY A 314 -15.77 0.58 16.59
C GLY A 314 -15.68 2.03 16.14
N LEU A 315 -16.32 2.38 15.02
CA LEU A 315 -16.40 3.76 14.52
C LEU A 315 -17.06 4.72 15.55
N GLU A 316 -18.13 4.27 16.17
CA GLU A 316 -18.82 5.06 17.19
C GLU A 316 -17.95 5.27 18.45
N VAL A 317 -17.20 4.25 18.84
CA VAL A 317 -16.27 4.31 19.97
C VAL A 317 -15.10 5.26 19.68
N MET A 318 -14.55 5.18 18.47
CA MET A 318 -13.36 5.96 18.09
C MET A 318 -13.70 7.44 17.81
N MET A 319 -14.88 7.70 17.23
CA MET A 319 -15.22 9.04 16.74
C MET A 319 -16.70 9.39 17.02
N PRO A 320 -17.15 9.42 18.29
CA PRO A 320 -18.56 9.57 18.62
C PRO A 320 -19.18 10.89 18.15
N ARG A 321 -18.38 11.94 17.93
CA ARG A 321 -18.86 13.27 17.50
C ARG A 321 -18.82 13.49 16.00
N ALA A 322 -18.15 12.58 15.24
CA ALA A 322 -18.02 12.66 13.79
C ALA A 322 -18.04 11.26 13.17
N LYS A 323 -18.89 10.36 13.69
CA LYS A 323 -18.97 8.95 13.25
C LYS A 323 -19.17 8.83 11.75
N ASP A 324 -20.12 9.56 11.18
CA ASP A 324 -20.48 9.44 9.76
C ASP A 324 -19.33 9.91 8.84
N ALA A 325 -18.66 10.99 9.21
CA ALA A 325 -17.48 11.48 8.51
C ALA A 325 -16.32 10.48 8.60
N TYR A 326 -16.09 9.94 9.80
CA TYR A 326 -15.04 8.93 9.99
C TYR A 326 -15.36 7.62 9.24
N ARG A 327 -16.64 7.21 9.22
CA ARG A 327 -17.11 6.09 8.41
C ARG A 327 -16.84 6.29 6.92
N THR A 328 -17.08 7.50 6.41
CA THR A 328 -16.76 7.84 5.00
C THR A 328 -15.27 7.67 4.71
N PHE A 329 -14.39 8.15 5.59
CA PHE A 329 -12.95 7.94 5.43
C PHE A 329 -12.57 6.46 5.55
N ALA A 330 -13.09 5.77 6.54
CA ALA A 330 -12.73 4.41 6.87
C ALA A 330 -13.12 3.40 5.79
N ILE A 331 -14.31 3.53 5.18
CA ILE A 331 -14.77 2.65 4.09
C ILE A 331 -13.93 2.79 2.81
N HIS A 332 -13.34 3.96 2.59
CA HIS A 332 -12.44 4.22 1.47
C HIS A 332 -10.94 4.09 1.82
N SER A 333 -10.64 3.68 3.05
CA SER A 333 -9.29 3.39 3.54
C SER A 333 -9.15 1.93 3.99
N ALA A 334 -9.95 1.05 3.41
CA ALA A 334 -9.91 -0.39 3.58
C ALA A 334 -9.29 -0.98 2.31
N ASP A 335 -8.05 -1.35 2.36
CA ASP A 335 -7.27 -1.67 1.18
C ASP A 335 -7.39 -3.12 0.73
N THR A 336 -7.46 -3.34 -0.58
CA THR A 336 -7.39 -4.64 -1.21
C THR A 336 -6.14 -4.86 -2.04
N GLU A 337 -5.31 -3.84 -2.25
CA GLU A 337 -4.06 -3.95 -3.01
C GLU A 337 -3.07 -4.89 -2.32
N THR A 338 -3.12 -4.98 -0.99
CA THR A 338 -2.27 -5.85 -0.19
C THR A 338 -2.67 -7.32 -0.24
N GLY A 339 -3.78 -7.66 -0.89
CA GLY A 339 -4.30 -9.04 -0.96
C GLY A 339 -5.09 -9.48 0.26
N TYR A 340 -5.24 -8.67 1.33
CA TYR A 340 -6.20 -8.97 2.39
C TYR A 340 -7.62 -8.78 1.95
N ARG A 341 -7.88 -8.10 1.03
CA ARG A 341 -8.88 -7.84 0.56
C ARG A 341 -10.01 -8.05 0.58
N ARG A 342 -10.74 -7.35 0.68
CA ARG A 342 -12.15 -7.47 0.58
C ARG A 342 -12.66 -6.31 -0.20
N ASP A 343 -13.86 -6.35 -0.64
CA ASP A 343 -14.44 -5.24 -1.38
C ASP A 343 -14.75 -4.13 -0.37
N GLU A 344 -13.84 -3.25 -0.18
CA GLU A 344 -14.13 -2.03 0.51
C GLU A 344 -14.98 -1.12 -0.31
N SER A 345 -15.51 -0.07 0.26
CA SER A 345 -16.44 0.86 -0.40
C SER A 345 -17.52 0.14 -1.21
N TRP A 346 -18.01 -1.00 -0.70
CA TRP A 346 -19.05 -1.82 -1.36
C TRP A 346 -20.35 -1.03 -1.64
N GLU A 347 -20.57 0.05 -0.92
CA GLU A 347 -21.74 0.95 -1.11
C GLU A 347 -21.55 1.92 -2.27
N THR A 348 -20.32 2.06 -2.80
CA THR A 348 -19.99 3.06 -3.82
C THR A 348 -19.97 2.41 -5.21
N GLU A 349 -20.78 2.92 -6.11
CA GLU A 349 -20.78 2.56 -7.51
C GLU A 349 -20.07 3.63 -8.34
N THR A 350 -19.16 3.22 -9.21
CA THR A 350 -18.48 4.07 -10.20
C THR A 350 -18.96 3.76 -11.61
N PHE A 351 -18.68 4.65 -12.55
CA PHE A 351 -19.07 4.48 -13.96
C PHE A 351 -18.00 5.07 -14.89
N ARG A 352 -18.04 4.69 -16.16
CA ARG A 352 -17.20 5.27 -17.22
C ARG A 352 -17.99 6.33 -17.99
N LEU A 353 -17.28 7.19 -18.71
CA LEU A 353 -17.91 8.22 -19.55
C LEU A 353 -18.98 7.64 -20.50
N ALA A 354 -18.71 6.45 -21.06
CA ALA A 354 -19.66 5.74 -21.94
C ALA A 354 -20.95 5.31 -21.23
N ASP A 355 -20.90 5.06 -19.92
CA ASP A 355 -22.02 4.59 -19.09
C ASP A 355 -22.65 5.72 -18.28
N TYR A 356 -22.39 6.98 -18.64
CA TYR A 356 -22.91 8.14 -17.93
C TYR A 356 -24.44 8.12 -17.90
N SER A 357 -24.99 8.21 -16.70
CA SER A 357 -26.39 8.55 -16.47
C SER A 357 -26.49 9.60 -15.36
N LYS A 358 -27.57 10.40 -15.39
CA LYS A 358 -27.76 11.43 -14.38
C LYS A 358 -27.86 10.84 -12.96
N GLU A 359 -28.50 9.67 -12.81
CA GLU A 359 -28.65 9.00 -11.52
C GLU A 359 -27.30 8.57 -10.95
N LYS A 360 -26.45 7.88 -11.75
CA LYS A 360 -25.09 7.47 -11.33
C LYS A 360 -24.23 8.68 -11.02
N ARG A 361 -24.31 9.71 -11.88
CA ARG A 361 -23.60 10.97 -11.70
C ARG A 361 -23.96 11.63 -10.38
N ASP A 362 -25.25 11.77 -10.05
CA ASP A 362 -25.69 12.46 -8.84
C ASP A 362 -25.31 11.67 -7.58
N LYS A 363 -25.43 10.34 -7.57
CA LYS A 363 -25.00 9.48 -6.47
C LYS A 363 -23.50 9.61 -6.19
N LEU A 364 -22.68 9.49 -7.24
CA LEU A 364 -21.23 9.53 -7.09
C LEU A 364 -20.72 10.94 -6.74
N TYR A 365 -21.37 11.99 -7.26
CA TYR A 365 -21.06 13.37 -6.92
C TYR A 365 -21.31 13.64 -5.43
N GLN A 366 -22.43 13.15 -4.89
CA GLN A 366 -22.73 13.24 -3.45
C GLN A 366 -21.70 12.48 -2.60
N GLU A 367 -21.22 11.32 -3.09
CA GLU A 367 -20.15 10.59 -2.40
C GLU A 367 -18.87 11.43 -2.34
N PHE A 368 -18.41 11.96 -3.48
CA PHE A 368 -17.22 12.83 -3.49
C PHE A 368 -17.41 14.11 -2.67
N GLU A 369 -18.63 14.60 -2.56
CA GLU A 369 -18.94 15.73 -1.67
C GLU A 369 -18.77 15.37 -0.19
N ARG A 370 -19.23 14.16 0.23
CA ARG A 370 -18.96 13.61 1.57
C ARG A 370 -17.48 13.42 1.81
N VAL A 371 -16.76 12.84 0.86
CA VAL A 371 -15.31 12.62 0.90
C VAL A 371 -14.57 13.95 1.10
N ALA A 372 -14.91 14.99 0.36
CA ALA A 372 -14.27 16.30 0.48
C ALA A 372 -14.51 16.97 1.86
N LYS A 373 -15.68 16.77 2.46
CA LYS A 373 -16.09 17.39 3.73
C LYS A 373 -15.62 16.60 4.96
N ALA A 374 -15.55 15.27 4.85
CA ALA A 374 -15.27 14.38 5.96
C ALA A 374 -14.00 14.75 6.77
N PRO A 375 -12.87 15.11 6.17
CA PRO A 375 -11.67 15.47 6.92
C PRO A 375 -11.86 16.65 7.88
N ALA A 376 -12.58 17.69 7.46
CA ALA A 376 -12.85 18.84 8.32
C ALA A 376 -13.82 18.49 9.46
N GLU A 377 -14.81 17.65 9.21
CA GLU A 377 -15.75 17.17 10.22
C GLU A 377 -15.06 16.25 11.24
N ILE A 378 -14.14 15.36 10.78
CA ILE A 378 -13.30 14.52 11.63
C ILE A 378 -12.41 15.40 12.51
N GLU A 379 -11.74 16.40 11.95
CA GLU A 379 -10.87 17.31 12.71
C GLU A 379 -11.65 18.09 13.79
N ALA A 380 -12.86 18.52 13.47
CA ALA A 380 -13.71 19.22 14.43
C ALA A 380 -14.31 18.30 15.52
N GLY A 381 -14.57 17.03 15.20
CA GLY A 381 -15.20 16.07 16.10
C GLY A 381 -14.21 15.22 16.91
N CYS A 382 -12.98 15.06 16.46
CA CYS A 382 -11.98 14.25 17.14
C CYS A 382 -11.46 14.95 18.41
N THR A 383 -11.51 14.22 19.52
CA THR A 383 -10.95 14.68 20.81
C THR A 383 -9.59 14.05 21.10
N ASP A 384 -9.15 13.10 20.30
CA ASP A 384 -7.87 12.40 20.44
C ASP A 384 -6.80 13.05 19.55
N ASN A 385 -5.91 13.81 20.17
CA ASN A 385 -4.84 14.51 19.47
C ASN A 385 -3.79 13.56 18.89
N LEU A 386 -3.59 12.39 19.49
CA LEU A 386 -2.64 11.39 18.98
C LEU A 386 -3.20 10.75 17.69
N LEU A 387 -4.48 10.37 17.69
CA LEU A 387 -5.17 9.87 16.51
C LEU A 387 -5.16 10.90 15.36
N MET A 388 -5.48 12.17 15.68
CA MET A 388 -5.45 13.22 14.67
C MET A 388 -4.06 13.44 14.07
N LYS A 389 -3.01 13.36 14.88
CA LYS A 389 -1.64 13.48 14.41
C LYS A 389 -1.28 12.35 13.40
N GLU A 390 -1.72 11.14 13.68
CA GLU A 390 -1.48 9.99 12.81
C GLU A 390 -2.28 10.07 11.51
N LEU A 391 -3.57 10.42 11.55
CA LEU A 391 -4.46 10.42 10.39
C LEU A 391 -4.33 11.65 9.49
N LYS A 392 -3.86 12.79 10.01
CA LYS A 392 -3.83 14.07 9.28
C LYS A 392 -3.26 14.01 7.86
N PRO A 393 -2.16 13.31 7.57
CA PRO A 393 -1.64 13.22 6.20
C PRO A 393 -2.63 12.58 5.23
N TRP A 394 -3.24 11.46 5.62
CA TRP A 394 -4.26 10.77 4.79
C TRP A 394 -5.54 11.59 4.64
N LEU A 395 -6.01 12.22 5.72
CA LEU A 395 -7.19 13.08 5.68
C LEU A 395 -6.99 14.27 4.73
N THR A 396 -5.78 14.83 4.68
CA THR A 396 -5.43 15.92 3.75
C THR A 396 -5.57 15.46 2.30
N GLU A 397 -5.04 14.30 1.95
CA GLU A 397 -5.14 13.76 0.59
C GLU A 397 -6.56 13.27 0.27
N PHE A 398 -7.31 12.79 1.26
CA PHE A 398 -8.69 12.39 1.11
C PHE A 398 -9.63 13.56 0.76
N ALA A 399 -9.42 14.72 1.38
CA ALA A 399 -10.14 15.94 0.99
C ALA A 399 -9.88 16.33 -0.46
N LYS A 400 -8.61 16.29 -0.88
CA LYS A 400 -8.23 16.56 -2.28
C LYS A 400 -8.83 15.53 -3.24
N LEU A 401 -8.90 14.26 -2.87
CA LEU A 401 -9.55 13.22 -3.67
C LEU A 401 -11.03 13.53 -3.89
N GLY A 402 -11.73 13.98 -2.87
CA GLY A 402 -13.12 14.44 -2.99
C GLY A 402 -13.28 15.55 -4.02
N GLU A 403 -12.41 16.56 -3.97
CA GLU A 403 -12.44 17.69 -4.92
C GLU A 403 -12.06 17.24 -6.35
N ARG A 404 -11.08 16.32 -6.50
CA ARG A 404 -10.71 15.75 -7.79
C ARG A 404 -11.88 14.99 -8.43
N GLY A 405 -12.55 14.13 -7.65
CA GLY A 405 -13.71 13.38 -8.15
C GLY A 405 -14.89 14.25 -8.56
N LYS A 406 -15.21 15.28 -7.79
CA LYS A 406 -16.23 16.28 -8.16
C LYS A 406 -15.86 16.97 -9.47
N SER A 407 -14.59 17.42 -9.58
CA SER A 407 -14.09 18.08 -10.79
C SER A 407 -14.18 17.18 -12.03
N ALA A 408 -13.88 15.89 -11.89
CA ALA A 408 -14.01 14.92 -12.99
C ALA A 408 -15.48 14.77 -13.45
N ILE A 409 -16.43 14.69 -12.51
CA ILE A 409 -17.86 14.62 -12.84
C ILE A 409 -18.35 15.89 -13.52
N GLU A 410 -17.96 17.06 -13.01
CA GLU A 410 -18.29 18.36 -13.64
C GLU A 410 -17.67 18.51 -15.03
N LEU A 411 -16.50 17.93 -15.27
CA LEU A 411 -15.90 17.86 -16.60
C LEU A 411 -16.72 16.98 -17.56
N MET A 412 -17.27 15.85 -17.09
CA MET A 412 -18.19 15.05 -17.90
C MET A 412 -19.42 15.85 -18.29
N ASP A 413 -19.98 16.65 -17.38
CA ASP A 413 -21.10 17.54 -17.67
C ASP A 413 -20.73 18.60 -18.74
N LEU A 414 -19.56 19.24 -18.60
CA LEU A 414 -19.06 20.24 -19.56
C LEU A 414 -18.80 19.62 -20.94
N TYR A 415 -18.19 18.44 -21.00
CA TYR A 415 -17.95 17.73 -22.25
C TYR A 415 -19.28 17.46 -22.99
N ARG A 416 -20.30 17.01 -22.27
CA ARG A 416 -21.63 16.72 -22.80
C ARG A 416 -22.38 17.99 -23.22
N SER A 417 -22.14 19.12 -22.56
CA SER A 417 -22.78 20.41 -22.96
C SER A 417 -22.21 20.98 -24.26
N GLY A 418 -21.01 20.52 -24.67
CA GLY A 418 -20.34 20.98 -25.88
C GLY A 418 -19.56 22.30 -25.72
N ASP A 419 -19.43 22.85 -24.51
CA ASP A 419 -18.61 24.05 -24.23
C ASP A 419 -17.13 23.67 -24.16
N ASN A 420 -16.52 23.56 -25.34
CA ASN A 420 -15.15 23.07 -25.50
C ASN A 420 -14.11 23.94 -24.78
N LEU A 421 -14.29 25.28 -24.76
CA LEU A 421 -13.34 26.20 -24.10
C LEU A 421 -13.35 26.04 -22.58
N LYS A 422 -14.56 26.03 -21.99
CA LYS A 422 -14.68 25.79 -20.54
C LYS A 422 -14.22 24.40 -20.17
N PHE A 423 -14.58 23.39 -21.00
CA PHE A 423 -14.13 22.01 -20.77
C PHE A 423 -12.60 21.96 -20.70
N TRP A 424 -11.89 22.41 -21.74
CA TRP A 424 -10.44 22.29 -21.80
C TRP A 424 -9.74 23.07 -20.69
N SER A 425 -10.18 24.31 -20.45
CA SER A 425 -9.63 25.13 -19.36
C SER A 425 -9.77 24.47 -17.98
N LYS A 426 -10.92 23.81 -17.73
CA LYS A 426 -11.14 23.07 -16.49
C LYS A 426 -10.37 21.74 -16.48
N TYR A 427 -10.34 21.01 -17.60
CA TYR A 427 -9.64 19.74 -17.73
C TYR A 427 -8.16 19.86 -17.35
N VAL A 428 -7.46 20.84 -17.93
CA VAL A 428 -6.04 21.08 -17.64
C VAL A 428 -5.80 21.42 -16.16
N LYS A 429 -6.68 22.21 -15.56
CA LYS A 429 -6.59 22.59 -14.14
C LYS A 429 -6.94 21.44 -13.18
N SER A 430 -7.75 20.50 -13.63
CA SER A 430 -8.20 19.35 -12.83
C SER A 430 -7.22 18.18 -12.88
N ARG A 431 -6.19 18.21 -13.71
CA ARG A 431 -5.13 17.21 -13.74
C ARG A 431 -4.27 17.34 -12.48
N MET A 432 -3.86 16.20 -11.95
CA MET A 432 -2.90 16.20 -10.84
C MET A 432 -1.55 16.70 -11.32
N SER A 433 -0.96 17.62 -10.57
CA SER A 433 0.44 18.00 -10.74
C SER A 433 1.37 16.86 -10.27
N ALA A 434 2.66 16.93 -10.63
CA ALA A 434 3.65 15.97 -10.13
C ALA A 434 3.73 15.98 -8.59
N GLU A 435 3.61 17.17 -7.98
CA GLU A 435 3.55 17.33 -6.53
C GLU A 435 2.30 16.67 -5.93
N ASP A 436 1.12 16.82 -6.57
CA ASP A 436 -0.11 16.19 -6.11
C ASP A 436 -0.05 14.67 -6.22
N LYS A 437 0.50 14.15 -7.32
CA LYS A 437 0.72 12.71 -7.48
C LYS A 437 1.65 12.18 -6.39
N LYS A 438 2.77 12.84 -6.15
CA LYS A 438 3.72 12.47 -5.10
C LYS A 438 3.09 12.50 -3.71
N ALA A 439 2.28 13.52 -3.41
CA ALA A 439 1.59 13.64 -2.13
C ALA A 439 0.56 12.50 -1.95
N TYR A 440 -0.21 12.21 -2.99
CA TYR A 440 -1.15 11.10 -2.99
C TYR A 440 -0.45 9.74 -2.83
N GLU A 441 0.62 9.48 -3.59
CA GLU A 441 1.40 8.24 -3.48
C GLU A 441 1.99 8.02 -2.08
N ALA A 442 2.25 9.08 -1.34
CA ALA A 442 2.73 9.00 0.03
C ALA A 442 1.63 8.65 1.05
N HIS A 443 0.35 8.99 0.78
CA HIS A 443 -0.76 8.81 1.72
C HIS A 443 -2.05 8.46 0.97
N LYS A 444 -2.14 7.23 0.45
CA LYS A 444 -3.24 6.78 -0.40
C LYS A 444 -4.53 6.50 0.37
N SER A 445 -5.64 6.93 -0.22
CA SER A 445 -7.01 6.56 0.17
C SER A 445 -7.88 6.45 -1.07
N GLY A 446 -8.98 5.70 -1.00
CA GLY A 446 -9.89 5.50 -2.12
C GLY A 446 -9.30 4.72 -3.28
N THR A 447 -8.31 3.87 -3.02
CA THR A 447 -7.51 3.14 -4.02
C THR A 447 -8.33 2.17 -4.87
N MET A 448 -9.46 1.69 -4.37
CA MET A 448 -10.27 0.70 -5.06
C MET A 448 -11.29 1.27 -6.02
N LYS A 449 -11.85 2.43 -5.72
CA LYS A 449 -12.96 3.01 -6.53
C LYS A 449 -12.81 4.49 -6.82
N LEU A 450 -12.45 5.31 -5.83
CA LEU A 450 -12.53 6.77 -5.97
C LEU A 450 -11.39 7.34 -6.81
N GLN A 451 -10.15 7.00 -6.50
CA GLN A 451 -9.01 7.42 -7.32
C GLN A 451 -9.06 6.78 -8.71
N PRO A 452 -9.31 5.46 -8.86
CA PRO A 452 -9.51 4.85 -10.17
C PRO A 452 -10.62 5.49 -11.01
N PHE A 453 -11.72 5.90 -10.39
CA PHE A 453 -12.75 6.64 -11.12
C PHE A 453 -12.23 7.96 -11.70
N TYR A 454 -11.51 8.73 -10.87
CA TYR A 454 -10.90 9.99 -11.34
C TYR A 454 -9.92 9.75 -12.48
N ASP A 455 -9.02 8.78 -12.35
CA ASP A 455 -8.02 8.46 -13.36
C ASP A 455 -8.68 8.08 -14.69
N PHE A 456 -9.63 7.13 -14.66
CA PHE A 456 -10.37 6.74 -15.85
C PHE A 456 -11.20 7.86 -16.47
N ALA A 457 -11.80 8.70 -15.63
CA ALA A 457 -12.60 9.83 -16.12
C ALA A 457 -11.73 10.84 -16.85
N MET A 458 -10.54 11.14 -16.32
CA MET A 458 -9.59 12.05 -16.96
C MET A 458 -9.07 11.50 -18.28
N ASP A 459 -8.76 10.20 -18.34
CA ASP A 459 -8.34 9.52 -19.56
C ASP A 459 -9.45 9.50 -20.62
N ASP A 460 -10.65 9.02 -20.26
CA ASP A 460 -11.80 8.96 -21.19
C ASP A 460 -12.15 10.35 -21.75
N LEU A 461 -12.13 11.38 -20.90
CA LEU A 461 -12.46 12.75 -21.31
C LEU A 461 -11.39 13.36 -22.20
N GLY A 462 -10.11 13.12 -21.89
CA GLY A 462 -9.00 13.57 -22.71
C GLY A 462 -9.05 12.95 -24.10
N ASP A 463 -9.19 11.63 -24.18
CA ASP A 463 -9.27 10.87 -25.41
C ASP A 463 -10.47 11.31 -26.27
N ALA A 464 -11.66 11.38 -25.67
CA ALA A 464 -12.85 11.79 -26.38
C ALA A 464 -12.79 13.23 -26.89
N PHE A 465 -12.15 14.13 -26.12
CA PHE A 465 -11.97 15.51 -26.56
C PHE A 465 -10.94 15.64 -27.68
N TYR A 466 -9.82 14.91 -27.61
CA TYR A 466 -8.84 14.84 -28.67
C TYR A 466 -9.45 14.31 -29.98
N GLU A 467 -10.18 13.20 -29.93
CA GLU A 467 -10.86 12.62 -31.08
C GLU A 467 -11.87 13.60 -31.69
N LYS A 468 -12.60 14.32 -30.85
CA LYS A 468 -13.56 15.35 -31.28
C LYS A 468 -12.89 16.51 -32.04
N LEU A 469 -11.71 16.95 -31.59
CA LEU A 469 -10.98 18.08 -32.18
C LEU A 469 -10.17 17.69 -33.42
N SER A 470 -9.46 16.59 -33.36
CA SER A 470 -8.52 16.14 -34.38
C SER A 470 -9.19 15.31 -35.49
N GLY A 471 -10.26 14.65 -35.18
CA GLY A 471 -10.86 13.63 -36.05
C GLY A 471 -10.06 12.31 -36.07
N GLU A 472 -9.02 12.20 -35.25
CA GLU A 472 -8.16 11.04 -35.13
C GLU A 472 -8.39 10.36 -33.79
N LYS A 473 -8.14 9.05 -33.69
CA LYS A 473 -8.21 8.35 -32.41
C LYS A 473 -7.03 8.73 -31.53
N ALA A 474 -7.30 8.93 -30.26
CA ALA A 474 -6.26 9.13 -29.26
C ALA A 474 -5.32 7.91 -29.21
N PHE A 475 -4.04 8.18 -28.97
CA PHE A 475 -3.02 7.16 -28.85
C PHE A 475 -3.04 6.57 -27.44
N THR A 476 -3.98 5.66 -27.19
CA THR A 476 -4.10 5.04 -25.87
C THR A 476 -3.20 3.83 -25.77
N LEU A 477 -2.17 3.91 -24.93
CA LEU A 477 -1.36 2.77 -24.51
C LEU A 477 -2.14 1.93 -23.50
N ARG A 478 -2.16 0.61 -23.70
CA ARG A 478 -2.77 -0.32 -22.75
C ARG A 478 -1.72 -1.23 -22.16
N GLY A 479 -1.67 -1.32 -20.84
CA GLY A 479 -0.85 -2.30 -20.16
C GLY A 479 -1.30 -3.72 -20.48
N ILE A 480 -0.35 -4.58 -20.83
CA ILE A 480 -0.55 -6.00 -21.11
C ILE A 480 0.49 -6.84 -20.37
N GLY A 481 0.16 -8.07 -20.02
CA GLY A 481 1.14 -8.94 -19.37
C GLY A 481 0.54 -10.19 -18.75
N SER A 482 1.39 -10.92 -18.04
CA SER A 482 1.02 -12.12 -17.30
C SER A 482 0.31 -11.85 -15.97
N TYR A 483 0.50 -10.66 -15.40
CA TYR A 483 -0.06 -10.29 -14.10
C TYR A 483 -1.53 -9.87 -14.17
N LYS A 484 -2.31 -10.29 -13.17
CA LYS A 484 -3.76 -10.04 -13.12
C LYS A 484 -4.13 -8.56 -13.01
N ASN A 485 -3.34 -7.81 -12.23
CA ASN A 485 -3.57 -6.39 -11.96
C ASN A 485 -3.23 -5.45 -13.13
N LEU A 486 -2.59 -5.94 -14.20
CA LEU A 486 -2.42 -5.16 -15.44
C LEU A 486 -3.73 -4.76 -16.13
N LYS A 487 -4.85 -5.34 -15.70
CA LYS A 487 -6.20 -4.97 -16.16
C LYS A 487 -6.82 -3.83 -15.35
N THR A 488 -6.13 -3.33 -14.34
CA THR A 488 -6.57 -2.23 -13.47
C THR A 488 -5.96 -0.90 -13.92
N THR A 489 -6.38 0.20 -13.29
CA THR A 489 -5.82 1.54 -13.49
C THR A 489 -4.34 1.65 -13.19
N GLN A 490 -3.80 0.79 -12.34
CA GLN A 490 -2.37 0.80 -12.00
C GLN A 490 -1.45 0.60 -13.22
N ALA A 491 -1.93 -0.08 -14.26
CA ALA A 491 -1.16 -0.23 -15.50
C ALA A 491 -0.88 1.13 -16.17
N GLY A 492 -1.77 2.11 -16.02
CA GLY A 492 -1.60 3.46 -16.53
C GLY A 492 -0.40 4.20 -15.95
N LEU A 493 0.04 3.85 -14.74
CA LEU A 493 1.21 4.44 -14.07
C LEU A 493 2.54 4.17 -14.81
N MET A 494 2.58 3.23 -15.75
CA MET A 494 3.73 3.04 -16.63
C MET A 494 3.79 4.06 -17.77
N PHE A 495 2.68 4.74 -18.06
CA PHE A 495 2.50 5.56 -19.27
C PHE A 495 2.11 7.01 -18.99
N ASP A 496 2.04 7.41 -17.74
CA ASP A 496 1.55 8.74 -17.32
C ASP A 496 2.61 9.86 -17.47
N GLY A 497 3.81 9.51 -17.93
CA GLY A 497 4.90 10.45 -18.14
C GLY A 497 5.60 10.91 -16.86
N ASP A 498 5.26 10.30 -15.71
CA ASP A 498 5.86 10.62 -14.41
C ASP A 498 6.63 9.42 -13.86
N SER A 499 7.94 9.49 -13.84
CA SER A 499 8.80 8.42 -13.31
C SER A 499 8.79 8.30 -11.77
N ILE A 500 8.02 9.12 -11.06
CA ILE A 500 7.80 9.00 -9.61
C ILE A 500 6.70 7.96 -9.34
N THR A 501 5.68 7.91 -10.18
CA THR A 501 4.66 6.88 -10.14
C THR A 501 5.19 5.56 -10.70
N HIS A 502 4.59 4.45 -10.32
CA HIS A 502 5.03 3.13 -10.82
C HIS A 502 3.89 2.11 -10.79
N TYR A 503 3.94 1.20 -11.73
CA TYR A 503 3.18 -0.04 -11.69
C TYR A 503 3.96 -1.11 -10.91
N THR A 504 3.28 -1.91 -10.11
CA THR A 504 3.87 -3.07 -9.41
C THR A 504 3.04 -4.32 -9.63
N SER A 505 3.69 -5.46 -9.88
CA SER A 505 3.03 -6.74 -10.19
C SER A 505 2.09 -7.25 -9.09
N GLY A 506 2.34 -6.89 -7.82
CA GLY A 506 1.57 -7.35 -6.68
C GLY A 506 1.70 -8.84 -6.35
N GLU A 507 2.52 -9.57 -7.10
CA GLU A 507 2.81 -10.98 -6.90
C GLU A 507 4.25 -11.30 -7.29
N ALA A 508 4.80 -12.37 -6.70
CA ALA A 508 6.17 -12.80 -6.96
C ALA A 508 6.39 -13.18 -8.43
N GLN A 509 7.47 -12.67 -9.01
CA GLN A 509 7.85 -12.92 -10.39
C GLN A 509 8.31 -14.37 -10.62
N LYS A 510 8.03 -14.90 -11.80
CA LYS A 510 8.43 -16.25 -12.25
C LYS A 510 9.07 -16.17 -13.63
N ALA A 511 9.90 -17.15 -13.97
CA ALA A 511 10.46 -17.26 -15.32
C ALA A 511 9.35 -17.30 -16.37
N GLY A 512 9.48 -16.47 -17.41
CA GLY A 512 8.48 -16.31 -18.46
C GLY A 512 7.41 -15.26 -18.19
N ASP A 513 7.32 -14.69 -17.00
CA ASP A 513 6.45 -13.54 -16.73
C ASP A 513 6.84 -12.33 -17.57
N TRP A 514 5.89 -11.48 -17.88
CA TRP A 514 6.12 -10.33 -18.72
C TRP A 514 5.14 -9.19 -18.45
N MET A 515 5.60 -7.99 -18.74
CA MET A 515 4.82 -6.74 -18.70
C MET A 515 5.11 -5.97 -19.99
N GLY A 516 4.14 -5.25 -20.48
CA GLY A 516 4.33 -4.51 -21.71
C GLY A 516 3.15 -3.64 -22.08
N VAL A 517 3.14 -3.22 -23.32
CA VAL A 517 2.19 -2.28 -23.89
C VAL A 517 1.57 -2.82 -25.16
N ALA A 518 0.27 -2.60 -25.30
CA ALA A 518 -0.45 -2.73 -26.56
C ALA A 518 -0.67 -1.34 -27.15
N LEU A 519 -0.20 -1.16 -28.37
CA LEU A 519 -0.46 0.02 -29.18
C LEU A 519 -1.88 -0.08 -29.79
N PRO A 520 -2.56 1.04 -30.05
CA PRO A 520 -3.92 1.03 -30.61
C PRO A 520 -4.01 0.28 -31.94
N GLU A 521 -2.98 0.43 -32.77
CA GLU A 521 -2.83 -0.24 -34.07
C GLU A 521 -1.36 -0.62 -34.31
N PRO A 522 -1.06 -1.45 -35.33
CA PRO A 522 0.34 -1.72 -35.71
C PRO A 522 1.03 -0.43 -36.18
N MET A 523 2.10 -0.05 -35.51
CA MET A 523 2.86 1.16 -35.78
C MET A 523 4.33 0.83 -36.05
N VAL A 524 5.01 1.70 -36.82
CA VAL A 524 6.46 1.62 -36.97
C VAL A 524 7.11 2.32 -35.78
N VAL A 525 7.82 1.56 -34.94
CA VAL A 525 8.48 2.01 -33.71
C VAL A 525 9.98 2.11 -33.93
N ARG A 526 10.62 3.20 -33.49
CA ARG A 526 12.06 3.43 -33.62
C ARG A 526 12.80 3.45 -32.31
N GLU A 527 12.11 3.68 -31.19
CA GLU A 527 12.73 3.75 -29.86
C GLU A 527 11.75 3.21 -28.81
N VAL A 528 12.31 2.52 -27.83
CA VAL A 528 11.59 2.12 -26.61
C VAL A 528 12.49 2.42 -25.42
N HIS A 529 11.94 3.14 -24.43
CA HIS A 529 12.64 3.49 -23.21
C HIS A 529 11.85 3.01 -21.99
N ILE A 530 12.45 2.17 -21.14
CA ILE A 530 11.79 1.59 -19.96
C ILE A 530 12.63 1.88 -18.73
N LEU A 531 12.01 2.43 -17.70
CA LEU A 531 12.58 2.55 -16.37
C LEU A 531 11.93 1.53 -15.44
N GLN A 532 12.71 0.55 -14.98
CA GLN A 532 12.28 -0.46 -14.02
C GLN A 532 12.45 -0.02 -12.57
N GLY A 533 11.81 -0.76 -11.64
CA GLY A 533 11.84 -0.48 -10.22
C GLY A 533 10.84 0.59 -9.79
N ARG A 534 10.69 0.80 -8.49
CA ARG A 534 9.77 1.79 -7.91
C ARG A 534 10.41 3.17 -7.75
N ASN A 535 11.71 3.24 -7.59
CA ASN A 535 12.40 4.51 -7.31
C ASN A 535 13.66 4.73 -8.15
N SER A 536 14.65 3.88 -8.03
CA SER A 536 15.96 4.06 -8.62
C SER A 536 16.66 2.73 -8.87
N THR A 537 17.97 2.77 -9.09
CA THR A 537 18.81 1.63 -9.44
C THR A 537 19.13 0.67 -8.29
N ASP A 538 18.65 0.93 -7.08
CA ASP A 538 18.83 0.09 -5.91
C ASP A 538 17.56 -0.64 -5.45
N ASP A 539 16.46 -0.50 -6.18
CA ASP A 539 15.22 -1.23 -5.90
C ASP A 539 15.40 -2.74 -6.15
N CYS A 540 14.73 -3.53 -5.33
CA CYS A 540 14.72 -4.99 -5.52
C CYS A 540 13.59 -5.47 -6.45
N ASP A 541 12.60 -4.65 -6.77
CA ASP A 541 11.40 -5.01 -7.51
C ASP A 541 11.54 -4.74 -9.02
N PHE A 542 12.36 -5.53 -9.71
CA PHE A 542 12.57 -5.44 -11.14
C PHE A 542 12.92 -6.80 -11.75
N TYR A 543 12.88 -6.92 -13.06
CA TYR A 543 13.42 -8.10 -13.77
C TYR A 543 14.93 -7.99 -13.90
N ASP A 544 15.64 -8.73 -13.08
CA ASP A 544 17.12 -8.79 -13.08
C ASP A 544 17.72 -9.49 -14.30
N HIS A 545 16.91 -10.31 -14.97
CA HIS A 545 17.27 -10.98 -16.22
C HIS A 545 16.07 -10.93 -17.17
N ALA A 546 16.17 -10.17 -18.25
CA ALA A 546 15.06 -9.87 -19.13
C ALA A 546 15.44 -9.80 -20.62
N ALA A 547 14.41 -9.86 -21.46
CA ALA A 547 14.47 -9.56 -22.88
C ALA A 547 13.36 -8.55 -23.24
N LEU A 548 13.69 -7.59 -24.11
CA LEU A 548 12.72 -6.69 -24.73
C LEU A 548 12.30 -7.27 -26.08
N GLU A 549 11.02 -7.44 -26.29
CA GLU A 549 10.46 -8.12 -27.46
C GLU A 549 9.28 -7.34 -28.04
N TYR A 550 9.05 -7.48 -29.34
CA TYR A 550 7.90 -6.90 -30.05
C TYR A 550 7.14 -7.91 -30.88
N SER A 551 5.88 -7.60 -31.16
CA SER A 551 5.00 -8.44 -31.96
C SER A 551 3.95 -7.60 -32.70
N VAL A 552 3.52 -8.06 -33.87
CA VAL A 552 2.38 -7.47 -34.62
C VAL A 552 1.07 -8.17 -34.27
N ASP A 553 1.11 -9.48 -34.02
CA ASP A 553 -0.04 -10.36 -33.85
C ASP A 553 -0.30 -10.78 -32.38
N GLY A 554 0.61 -10.43 -31.48
CA GLY A 554 0.60 -10.84 -30.06
C GLY A 554 0.94 -12.32 -29.81
N LYS A 555 1.32 -13.05 -30.85
CA LYS A 555 1.65 -14.49 -30.80
C LYS A 555 3.10 -14.75 -31.17
N THR A 556 3.56 -14.16 -32.24
CA THR A 556 4.94 -14.27 -32.73
C THR A 556 5.75 -13.10 -32.23
N TRP A 557 6.79 -13.37 -31.45
CA TRP A 557 7.62 -12.37 -30.81
C TRP A 557 9.02 -12.32 -31.38
N ASN A 558 9.50 -11.13 -31.66
CA ASN A 558 10.85 -10.86 -32.13
C ASN A 558 11.62 -10.09 -31.07
N THR A 559 12.90 -10.38 -30.91
CA THR A 559 13.76 -9.76 -29.91
C THR A 559 14.28 -8.39 -30.39
N MET A 560 14.10 -7.35 -29.58
CA MET A 560 14.75 -6.05 -29.71
C MET A 560 16.08 -6.03 -28.95
N LEU A 561 16.03 -6.40 -27.65
CA LEU A 561 17.19 -6.57 -26.78
C LEU A 561 17.09 -7.91 -26.06
N GLY A 562 18.11 -8.75 -26.16
CA GLY A 562 18.16 -10.06 -25.49
C GLY A 562 19.16 -10.07 -24.34
N ASP A 563 18.99 -11.03 -23.42
CA ASP A 563 19.95 -11.34 -22.35
C ASP A 563 20.40 -10.13 -21.51
N MET A 564 19.45 -9.24 -21.16
CA MET A 564 19.73 -8.07 -20.33
C MET A 564 19.82 -8.47 -18.86
N LYS A 565 20.91 -8.11 -18.18
CA LYS A 565 21.14 -8.42 -16.76
C LYS A 565 21.29 -7.15 -15.94
N ASN A 566 20.50 -7.05 -14.85
CA ASN A 566 20.54 -5.95 -13.88
C ASN A 566 20.45 -4.55 -14.51
N GLN A 567 19.55 -4.39 -15.49
CA GLN A 567 19.32 -3.10 -16.14
C GLN A 567 18.02 -2.46 -15.64
N TYR A 568 18.13 -1.31 -14.96
CA TYR A 568 16.98 -0.51 -14.54
C TYR A 568 16.52 0.47 -15.61
N ASP A 569 17.46 0.96 -16.40
CA ASP A 569 17.26 1.88 -17.51
C ASP A 569 17.53 1.11 -18.81
N ILE A 570 16.47 0.85 -19.57
CA ILE A 570 16.51 0.05 -20.80
C ILE A 570 16.15 0.95 -21.96
N LEU A 571 17.12 1.26 -22.79
CA LEU A 571 16.93 2.04 -24.00
C LEU A 571 17.21 1.17 -25.22
N TRP A 572 16.21 1.02 -26.08
CA TRP A 572 16.38 0.47 -27.42
C TRP A 572 16.20 1.55 -28.47
N GLN A 573 17.19 1.71 -29.31
CA GLN A 573 17.19 2.55 -30.53
C GLN A 573 17.76 1.69 -31.65
N GLY A 574 16.94 1.34 -32.62
CA GLY A 574 17.33 0.43 -33.69
C GLY A 574 16.66 0.77 -35.01
N ASP A 575 16.87 -0.12 -36.02
CA ASP A 575 16.13 -0.01 -37.27
C ASP A 575 14.61 -0.06 -36.94
N PRO A 576 13.81 0.84 -37.52
CA PRO A 576 12.37 0.90 -37.23
C PRO A 576 11.67 -0.44 -37.46
N VAL A 577 10.90 -0.91 -36.49
CA VAL A 577 10.17 -2.16 -36.55
C VAL A 577 8.66 -1.92 -36.50
N GLN A 578 7.87 -2.73 -37.24
CA GLN A 578 6.42 -2.69 -37.12
C GLN A 578 6.00 -3.51 -35.90
N ALA A 579 5.38 -2.83 -34.93
CA ALA A 579 4.91 -3.43 -33.69
C ALA A 579 3.47 -2.99 -33.37
N ARG A 580 2.70 -3.87 -32.77
CA ARG A 580 1.44 -3.58 -32.06
C ARG A 580 1.56 -3.89 -30.57
N TYR A 581 2.47 -4.78 -30.22
CA TYR A 581 2.74 -5.21 -28.85
C TYR A 581 4.22 -5.15 -28.58
N ILE A 582 4.60 -4.59 -27.43
CA ILE A 582 5.97 -4.54 -26.96
C ILE A 582 5.97 -5.02 -25.53
N ARG A 583 6.89 -5.91 -25.17
CA ARG A 583 6.98 -6.45 -23.81
C ARG A 583 8.40 -6.56 -23.30
N LEU A 584 8.51 -6.37 -22.00
CA LEU A 584 9.68 -6.81 -21.22
C LEU A 584 9.33 -8.17 -20.63
N ARG A 585 10.08 -9.22 -21.01
CA ARG A 585 9.87 -10.58 -20.55
C ARG A 585 11.02 -11.02 -19.66
N ARG A 586 10.66 -11.55 -18.49
CA ARG A 586 11.61 -12.14 -17.55
C ARG A 586 12.18 -13.43 -18.10
N LEU A 587 13.50 -13.51 -18.12
CA LEU A 587 14.25 -14.73 -18.41
C LEU A 587 14.48 -15.54 -17.12
N ASP A 588 15.26 -16.60 -17.17
CA ASP A 588 15.50 -17.45 -16.02
C ASP A 588 16.34 -16.73 -14.95
N SER A 589 15.90 -16.79 -13.70
CA SER A 589 16.53 -16.16 -12.54
C SER A 589 15.94 -16.74 -11.25
N ASP A 590 16.70 -16.77 -10.17
CA ASP A 590 16.27 -17.24 -8.86
C ASP A 590 15.47 -16.18 -8.06
N ARG A 591 15.39 -14.96 -8.58
CA ARG A 591 14.72 -13.84 -7.89
C ARG A 591 13.20 -14.08 -7.82
N LYS A 592 12.62 -13.82 -6.65
CA LYS A 592 11.18 -13.98 -6.36
C LYS A 592 10.49 -12.69 -5.90
N ASN A 593 11.17 -11.56 -5.97
CA ASN A 593 10.60 -10.26 -5.65
C ASN A 593 9.44 -9.92 -6.59
N TRP A 594 8.69 -8.89 -6.30
CA TRP A 594 7.76 -8.31 -7.25
C TRP A 594 8.50 -7.70 -8.43
N ALA A 595 7.78 -7.22 -9.43
CA ALA A 595 8.35 -6.49 -10.54
C ALA A 595 7.60 -5.18 -10.73
N SER A 596 8.34 -4.08 -10.91
CA SER A 596 7.77 -2.74 -11.06
C SER A 596 8.35 -2.05 -12.29
N ILE A 597 7.51 -1.26 -12.95
CA ILE A 597 7.89 -0.35 -14.04
C ILE A 597 7.33 1.03 -13.71
N ARG A 598 8.19 2.05 -13.74
CA ARG A 598 7.84 3.45 -13.48
C ARG A 598 7.77 4.33 -14.74
N SER A 599 8.24 3.82 -15.88
CA SER A 599 8.08 4.49 -17.16
C SER A 599 8.23 3.48 -18.30
N PHE A 600 7.37 3.57 -19.29
CA PHE A 600 7.41 2.77 -20.50
C PHE A 600 7.06 3.65 -21.69
N VAL A 601 8.07 4.18 -22.37
CA VAL A 601 7.92 5.11 -23.49
C VAL A 601 8.13 4.37 -24.80
N VAL A 602 7.22 4.56 -25.76
CA VAL A 602 7.32 4.04 -27.12
C VAL A 602 7.31 5.19 -28.09
N VAL A 603 8.32 5.31 -28.94
CA VAL A 603 8.47 6.37 -29.92
C VAL A 603 8.18 5.86 -31.33
N PRO A 604 7.10 6.33 -31.97
CA PRO A 604 6.81 6.05 -33.37
C PRO A 604 7.86 6.62 -34.32
N ALA A 605 8.14 5.93 -35.41
CA ALA A 605 9.10 6.39 -36.42
C ALA A 605 8.73 7.70 -37.15
N GLY A 606 7.44 8.06 -37.10
CA GLY A 606 6.95 9.33 -37.65
C GLY A 606 6.98 10.50 -36.67
N ALA A 607 7.33 10.26 -35.39
CA ALA A 607 7.59 11.37 -34.46
C ALA A 607 8.76 12.19 -34.97
N ALA A 608 8.54 13.49 -35.15
CA ALA A 608 9.51 14.40 -35.72
C ALA A 608 10.82 14.39 -34.90
N SER A 609 11.96 14.57 -35.57
CA SER A 609 13.20 14.90 -34.87
C SER A 609 13.01 16.24 -34.19
N LEU A 610 13.08 16.22 -32.85
CA LEU A 610 12.86 17.40 -32.02
C LEU A 610 14.22 18.02 -31.71
N GLU A 611 14.46 19.22 -32.22
CA GLU A 611 15.62 20.04 -31.84
C GLU A 611 15.18 21.04 -30.77
N PHE A 612 15.86 21.00 -29.61
CA PHE A 612 15.60 21.90 -28.49
C PHE A 612 16.67 22.96 -28.43
N GLU A 613 16.33 24.15 -28.85
CA GLU A 613 17.12 25.32 -28.48
C GLU A 613 16.58 25.86 -27.14
N ASN A 614 17.46 25.88 -26.10
CA ASN A 614 17.22 26.46 -24.79
C ASN A 614 16.25 25.74 -23.81
N SER A 615 15.93 24.47 -23.99
CA SER A 615 15.18 23.76 -22.96
C SER A 615 16.10 22.92 -22.05
N LYS A 616 15.84 22.93 -20.74
CA LYS A 616 16.51 22.05 -19.77
C LYS A 616 15.91 20.67 -19.75
N ALA A 617 14.89 20.42 -20.54
CA ALA A 617 14.17 19.16 -20.61
C ALA A 617 14.94 18.15 -21.48
N GLY A 618 14.92 16.88 -21.10
CA GLY A 618 15.45 15.79 -21.91
C GLY A 618 14.60 15.53 -23.17
N ALA A 619 15.16 14.85 -24.16
CA ALA A 619 14.44 14.49 -25.39
C ALA A 619 13.15 13.68 -25.11
N SER A 620 13.18 12.80 -24.09
CA SER A 620 12.02 12.01 -23.65
C SER A 620 10.87 12.87 -23.11
N ASP A 621 11.18 13.95 -22.38
CA ASP A 621 10.14 14.81 -21.80
C ASP A 621 9.36 15.58 -22.89
N VAL A 622 10.02 15.96 -23.94
CA VAL A 622 9.38 16.72 -25.03
C VAL A 622 8.53 15.81 -25.93
N LEU A 623 8.86 14.53 -26.01
CA LEU A 623 8.01 13.55 -26.70
C LEU A 623 6.61 13.51 -26.14
N LEU A 624 6.39 13.85 -24.86
CA LEU A 624 5.08 13.96 -24.23
C LEU A 624 4.17 15.02 -24.91
N ALA A 625 4.74 15.94 -25.69
CA ALA A 625 3.94 16.89 -26.49
C ALA A 625 3.51 16.34 -27.84
N PHE A 626 4.01 15.16 -28.26
CA PHE A 626 3.80 14.58 -29.58
C PHE A 626 3.40 13.10 -29.55
N ASP A 627 3.08 12.59 -28.37
CA ASP A 627 2.72 11.18 -28.16
C ASP A 627 1.26 10.86 -28.48
N HIS A 628 0.48 11.85 -28.91
CA HIS A 628 -0.94 11.77 -29.16
C HIS A 628 -1.79 11.33 -27.94
N GLN A 629 -1.24 11.56 -26.73
CA GLN A 629 -1.91 11.28 -25.49
C GLN A 629 -2.35 12.58 -24.81
N PRO A 630 -3.64 12.92 -24.79
CA PRO A 630 -4.10 14.19 -24.19
C PRO A 630 -3.85 14.26 -22.67
N GLY A 631 -3.64 13.11 -22.03
CA GLY A 631 -3.36 13.00 -20.60
C GLY A 631 -1.91 13.38 -20.23
N THR A 632 -0.98 13.40 -21.18
CA THR A 632 0.41 13.79 -20.98
C THR A 632 0.65 15.24 -21.41
N SER A 633 1.72 15.85 -20.94
CA SER A 633 2.10 17.19 -21.39
C SER A 633 3.57 17.48 -21.11
N PHE A 634 4.16 18.31 -21.96
CA PHE A 634 5.47 18.89 -21.75
C PHE A 634 5.33 20.35 -21.27
N LYS A 635 6.03 20.70 -20.19
CA LYS A 635 6.07 22.08 -19.71
C LYS A 635 7.20 22.84 -20.41
N ASN A 636 6.84 23.71 -21.33
CA ASN A 636 7.80 24.54 -22.05
C ASN A 636 8.23 25.77 -21.24
N THR A 637 9.52 25.96 -21.06
CA THR A 637 10.13 27.16 -20.43
C THR A 637 10.93 28.01 -21.41
N GLY A 638 10.88 27.71 -22.71
CA GLY A 638 11.61 28.40 -23.79
C GLY A 638 10.96 28.15 -25.15
N ALA A 639 11.69 28.37 -26.23
CA ALA A 639 11.25 28.03 -27.57
C ALA A 639 11.44 26.55 -27.84
N VAL A 640 10.44 25.92 -28.46
CA VAL A 640 10.48 24.52 -28.91
C VAL A 640 10.39 24.51 -30.43
N SER A 641 11.37 23.90 -31.07
CA SER A 641 11.38 23.69 -32.51
C SER A 641 11.17 22.23 -32.86
N PHE A 642 10.45 21.98 -33.96
CA PHE A 642 10.30 20.64 -34.51
C PHE A 642 10.27 20.66 -36.04
N GLU A 643 10.71 19.54 -36.63
CA GLU A 643 10.63 19.35 -38.08
C GLU A 643 9.19 19.11 -38.54
N VAL A 644 8.85 19.67 -39.69
CA VAL A 644 7.56 19.45 -40.34
C VAL A 644 7.75 18.41 -41.44
N PRO A 645 7.17 17.19 -41.31
CA PRO A 645 7.23 16.15 -42.32
C PRO A 645 6.62 16.60 -43.65
N SER A 646 7.14 16.07 -44.75
CA SER A 646 6.62 16.34 -46.08
C SER A 646 5.16 15.83 -46.21
N GLY A 647 4.29 16.67 -46.71
CA GLY A 647 2.86 16.33 -46.89
C GLY A 647 1.95 16.76 -45.73
N MET A 648 2.49 17.25 -44.63
CA MET A 648 1.71 17.79 -43.54
C MET A 648 1.01 19.09 -43.95
N THR A 649 -0.29 19.19 -43.69
CA THR A 649 -1.12 20.31 -44.10
C THR A 649 -1.51 21.23 -42.94
N SER A 650 -1.62 20.71 -41.74
CA SER A 650 -1.99 21.47 -40.54
C SER A 650 -1.51 20.79 -39.26
N TYR A 651 -1.45 21.56 -38.19
CA TYR A 651 -1.23 21.08 -36.81
C TYR A 651 -2.31 21.65 -35.89
N THR A 652 -2.90 20.80 -35.08
CA THR A 652 -3.77 21.21 -33.98
C THR A 652 -2.97 21.23 -32.68
N PHE A 653 -2.95 22.38 -32.03
CA PHE A 653 -2.28 22.58 -30.75
C PHE A 653 -3.31 22.55 -29.61
N MET A 654 -2.99 21.84 -28.55
CA MET A 654 -3.73 21.79 -27.29
C MET A 654 -2.78 22.22 -26.19
N LEU A 655 -3.01 23.38 -25.58
CA LEU A 655 -2.06 24.07 -24.71
C LEU A 655 -2.67 24.38 -23.35
N SER A 656 -1.83 24.41 -22.32
CA SER A 656 -2.14 25.04 -21.04
C SER A 656 -1.43 26.38 -20.98
N LEU A 657 -2.16 27.47 -21.23
CA LEU A 657 -1.61 28.82 -21.15
C LEU A 657 -1.85 29.41 -19.76
N PRO A 658 -0.88 30.15 -19.19
CA PRO A 658 -1.11 30.93 -17.98
C PRO A 658 -2.15 32.03 -18.27
N GLU A 659 -2.74 32.58 -17.23
CA GLU A 659 -3.71 33.68 -17.37
C GLU A 659 -3.05 34.89 -18.10
N GLY A 660 -3.68 35.31 -19.19
CA GLY A 660 -3.15 36.35 -20.06
C GLY A 660 -1.99 35.91 -20.96
N GLY A 661 -1.60 34.64 -20.93
CA GLY A 661 -0.53 34.10 -21.75
C GLY A 661 -0.93 33.96 -23.22
N SER A 662 0.05 33.95 -24.10
CA SER A 662 -0.10 33.69 -25.53
C SER A 662 1.03 32.81 -26.04
N VAL A 663 0.79 32.18 -27.19
CA VAL A 663 1.83 31.45 -27.92
C VAL A 663 1.98 32.03 -29.31
N ARG A 664 3.22 32.13 -29.75
CA ARG A 664 3.58 32.47 -31.11
C ARG A 664 4.16 31.27 -31.83
N ILE A 665 3.66 30.98 -33.02
CA ILE A 665 4.12 29.87 -33.87
C ILE A 665 4.77 30.48 -35.11
N CYS A 666 6.04 30.17 -35.30
CA CYS A 666 6.83 30.61 -36.46
C CYS A 666 7.10 29.40 -37.36
N GLN A 667 6.91 29.58 -38.67
CA GLN A 667 7.12 28.55 -39.68
C GLN A 667 8.28 28.90 -40.59
N TYR A 668 9.26 28.05 -40.73
CA TYR A 668 10.50 28.30 -41.47
C TYR A 668 10.68 27.30 -42.63
N ASP A 669 11.27 27.77 -43.73
CA ASP A 669 11.74 26.92 -44.81
C ASP A 669 13.15 26.34 -44.51
N LYS A 670 13.64 25.45 -45.42
CA LYS A 670 14.98 24.81 -45.29
C LYS A 670 16.17 25.79 -45.25
N ARG A 671 15.97 27.07 -45.50
CA ARG A 671 16.98 28.14 -45.43
C ARG A 671 16.78 29.01 -44.18
N ASN A 672 15.99 28.55 -43.20
CA ASN A 672 15.61 29.32 -42.01
C ASN A 672 14.92 30.68 -42.32
N LYS A 673 14.29 30.81 -43.49
CA LYS A 673 13.49 31.97 -43.81
C LYS A 673 12.07 31.81 -43.26
N LEU A 674 11.60 32.79 -42.49
CA LEU A 674 10.22 32.81 -41.98
C LEU A 674 9.24 32.85 -43.14
N LYS A 675 8.28 31.93 -43.15
CA LYS A 675 7.25 31.78 -44.18
C LYS A 675 5.88 32.21 -43.66
N ALA A 676 5.57 31.92 -42.41
CA ALA A 676 4.32 32.32 -41.77
C ALA A 676 4.55 32.47 -40.26
N GLU A 677 3.74 33.32 -39.66
CA GLU A 677 3.69 33.54 -38.22
C GLU A 677 2.20 33.55 -37.78
N PHE A 678 1.93 32.92 -36.66
CA PHE A 678 0.61 32.87 -36.05
C PHE A 678 0.75 33.12 -34.55
N THR A 679 -0.16 33.90 -33.97
CA THR A 679 -0.21 34.13 -32.52
C THR A 679 -1.61 33.82 -32.01
N SER A 680 -1.71 33.11 -30.91
CA SER A 680 -2.97 32.79 -30.24
C SER A 680 -2.85 32.94 -28.73
N ASN A 681 -3.94 33.37 -28.11
CA ASN A 681 -4.17 33.32 -26.67
C ASN A 681 -5.23 32.25 -26.32
N GLU A 682 -5.71 31.50 -27.29
CA GLU A 682 -6.63 30.39 -27.09
C GLU A 682 -5.87 29.11 -26.73
N PRO A 683 -6.43 28.26 -25.84
CA PRO A 683 -5.74 27.07 -25.37
C PRO A 683 -5.76 25.92 -26.39
N PHE A 684 -6.55 26.01 -27.47
CA PHE A 684 -6.48 25.10 -28.60
C PHE A 684 -6.83 25.81 -29.90
N PHE A 685 -6.11 25.46 -30.96
CA PHE A 685 -6.30 26.03 -32.29
C PHE A 685 -5.56 25.20 -33.34
N THR A 686 -5.94 25.37 -34.62
CA THR A 686 -5.28 24.72 -35.75
C THR A 686 -4.52 25.76 -36.56
N VAL A 687 -3.33 25.39 -36.98
CA VAL A 687 -2.44 26.22 -37.81
C VAL A 687 -2.15 25.46 -39.11
N ASP A 688 -2.45 26.09 -40.26
CA ASP A 688 -2.12 25.54 -41.55
C ASP A 688 -0.61 25.61 -41.81
N VAL A 689 -0.05 24.58 -42.41
CA VAL A 689 1.34 24.54 -42.83
C VAL A 689 1.52 25.33 -44.14
N ALA A 690 2.29 26.43 -44.09
CA ALA A 690 2.60 27.21 -45.26
C ALA A 690 3.50 26.43 -46.25
N LYS A 691 3.38 26.76 -47.54
CA LYS A 691 4.17 26.06 -48.59
C LYS A 691 5.69 26.11 -48.30
N LYS A 692 6.35 24.96 -48.47
CA LYS A 692 7.82 24.78 -48.31
C LYS A 692 8.31 24.94 -46.87
N VAL A 693 7.46 24.86 -45.88
CA VAL A 693 7.85 24.80 -44.47
C VAL A 693 8.50 23.46 -44.16
N THR A 694 9.59 23.48 -43.45
CA THR A 694 10.32 22.29 -42.99
C THR A 694 10.54 22.30 -41.48
N ARG A 695 10.30 23.44 -40.80
CA ARG A 695 10.46 23.58 -39.34
C ARG A 695 9.39 24.53 -38.78
N MET A 696 8.85 24.19 -37.65
CA MET A 696 8.02 25.07 -36.81
C MET A 696 8.72 25.33 -35.48
N GLU A 697 8.42 26.49 -34.92
CA GLU A 697 8.93 26.94 -33.61
C GLU A 697 7.76 27.50 -32.79
N LEU A 698 7.57 27.00 -31.56
CA LEU A 698 6.61 27.50 -30.58
C LEU A 698 7.34 28.35 -29.57
N ILE A 699 6.87 29.56 -29.33
CA ILE A 699 7.43 30.50 -28.37
C ILE A 699 6.30 30.93 -27.44
N GLY A 700 6.36 30.51 -26.17
CA GLY A 700 5.49 31.00 -25.11
C GLY A 700 5.80 32.46 -24.72
N LYS A 701 4.77 33.29 -24.47
CA LYS A 701 4.88 34.67 -24.00
C LYS A 701 4.07 34.88 -22.72
#